data_147849b27b02b30920658a0997156d60
#
_entry.id   147849b27b02b30920658a0997156d60
#
_cell.length_a   1.000
_cell.length_b   1.000
_cell.length_c   1.000
_cell.angle_alpha   90.00
_cell.angle_beta   90.00
_cell.angle_gamma   90.00
#
_symmetry.space_group_name_H-M   'P 1'
#
loop_
_entity.id
_entity.type
_entity.pdbx_description
1 polymer ?
#
loop_
_entity_poly.entity_id
_entity_poly.type
_entity_poly.pdbx_seq_one_letter_code
_entity_poly.pdbx_strand_id
1 'polypeptide(L)'
;MIPIKIRRHFRHSRARPLIALVTAVTASAALVSPSPSTSATVTEVSLAPAAQTAPSAQPDATSTAAGTAPTKAQMIDGETTLSVDSLAPEIITSGQDLTISGTIANGTGEPLEGLSLTVQMEDSTEMTVTGLESWLAEEQDSAMRRIYQGDLGESITPGEIKTFSVTIPASDLPLGDEEQWGPRGLEVTVSRGRAGLDQDRTLLVWDTGAKAGRSHVTTLIPVTASTSDLTLLTTGAEPPTDADLADLRTRIASLLELAGDGVVLAVDPALLEALGVTRETVAAATPSPSPSPSPSATSEEADDEAAPTPTSPPEPTETSSASPSPTGPAGSAGPSATASPSDSPSDRRPNQALTRALVEAIAAGDVVALPWTDADVAALTHLGETDLLADAYRRTEESQTVAAGAPTSLAWMAGDLDSATLDALPDSAHTVVTAPGDLPVEEDLTYTPSQVTSVGSRTVLTPDANLSDALGGTLVTDESSTDLSGLDATQLLRAETAVMTRQAPALSRSVVIALKRSDAAGVDAKTLAERLKALRESSWTSPQGLGALTAEAAAQQEEGTKVRRADVPDWVVGDEEVSAGELAAARATRDYLSSVTSILPDPQAAIGTASEIVERTASAVWRSDPPGRASMAESARERGTAVTGRLTAVPSRTINLIASEANLPVRIT
;
A
#
# COMPACT_ATOMS: atom_id res chain seq x y z
N MET A 1 59.65 14.27 -2.60
CA MET A 1 58.25 14.66 -2.36
C MET A 1 57.68 15.22 -3.62
N ILE A 2 56.96 14.44 -4.38
CA ILE A 2 56.30 14.80 -5.62
C ILE A 2 54.80 14.55 -5.37
N PRO A 3 53.90 15.52 -5.51
CA PRO A 3 52.49 15.32 -5.31
C PRO A 3 51.88 14.69 -6.55
N ILE A 4 51.32 13.50 -6.41
CA ILE A 4 50.53 12.82 -7.44
C ILE A 4 49.13 13.41 -7.39
N LYS A 5 48.76 14.14 -8.44
CA LYS A 5 47.39 14.62 -8.69
C LYS A 5 46.54 13.47 -9.26
N ILE A 6 45.68 12.90 -8.48
CA ILE A 6 44.63 11.97 -8.95
C ILE A 6 43.46 12.83 -9.46
N ARG A 7 43.23 12.85 -10.74
CA ARG A 7 41.99 13.37 -11.34
C ARG A 7 40.92 12.28 -11.22
N ARG A 8 39.96 12.49 -10.33
CA ARG A 8 38.69 11.74 -10.34
C ARG A 8 37.79 12.37 -11.39
N HIS A 9 37.38 11.59 -12.37
CA HIS A 9 36.30 11.94 -13.28
C HIS A 9 34.96 11.68 -12.59
N PHE A 10 34.26 12.73 -12.27
CA PHE A 10 32.84 12.68 -11.96
C PHE A 10 32.09 12.32 -13.25
N ARG A 11 31.46 11.15 -13.29
CA ARG A 11 30.42 10.84 -14.26
C ARG A 11 29.09 11.31 -13.67
N HIS A 12 28.59 12.41 -14.18
CA HIS A 12 27.18 12.76 -14.02
C HIS A 12 26.36 11.70 -14.78
N SER A 13 25.59 10.91 -14.05
CA SER A 13 24.55 10.07 -14.58
C SER A 13 23.41 10.98 -15.07
N ARG A 14 23.46 11.37 -16.33
CA ARG A 14 22.31 11.93 -17.03
C ARG A 14 21.53 10.76 -17.61
N ALA A 15 20.28 10.62 -17.21
CA ALA A 15 19.31 9.76 -17.88
C ALA A 15 19.42 9.98 -19.40
N ARG A 16 19.70 8.92 -20.13
CA ARG A 16 19.74 8.93 -21.59
C ARG A 16 18.34 8.65 -22.10
N PRO A 17 17.73 9.51 -22.91
CA PRO A 17 16.53 9.12 -23.65
C PRO A 17 16.92 8.04 -24.67
N LEU A 18 16.16 6.94 -24.69
CA LEU A 18 16.21 5.94 -25.75
C LEU A 18 15.74 6.60 -27.05
N ILE A 19 16.70 6.98 -27.90
CA ILE A 19 16.38 7.39 -29.27
C ILE A 19 16.16 6.10 -30.06
N ALA A 20 14.90 5.81 -30.37
CA ALA A 20 14.54 4.79 -31.34
C ALA A 20 15.03 5.24 -32.73
N LEU A 21 16.04 4.56 -33.25
CA LEU A 21 16.55 4.76 -34.60
C LEU A 21 15.57 4.14 -35.59
N VAL A 22 14.70 4.97 -36.19
CA VAL A 22 13.88 4.56 -37.32
C VAL A 22 14.76 4.54 -38.57
N THR A 23 15.19 3.34 -38.98
CA THR A 23 15.82 3.10 -40.30
C THR A 23 14.73 3.10 -41.35
N ALA A 24 14.63 4.18 -42.10
CA ALA A 24 13.85 4.23 -43.34
C ALA A 24 14.51 3.40 -44.42
N VAL A 25 13.90 2.29 -44.80
CA VAL A 25 14.25 1.52 -46.01
C VAL A 25 13.33 2.02 -47.13
N THR A 26 13.91 2.75 -48.08
CA THR A 26 13.27 3.09 -49.36
C THR A 26 13.27 1.83 -50.25
N ALA A 27 12.08 1.28 -50.52
CA ALA A 27 11.93 0.25 -51.56
C ALA A 27 11.22 0.87 -52.77
N SER A 28 11.91 0.79 -53.87
CA SER A 28 11.48 1.22 -55.22
C SER A 28 10.33 0.35 -55.76
N ALA A 29 9.36 1.01 -56.39
CA ALA A 29 8.24 0.39 -57.07
C ALA A 29 8.63 -0.39 -58.30
N ALA A 30 8.06 -1.56 -58.51
CA ALA A 30 7.87 -2.18 -59.82
C ALA A 30 6.41 -2.68 -59.94
N LEU A 31 5.73 -2.11 -60.89
CA LEU A 31 4.39 -2.46 -61.38
C LEU A 31 4.40 -3.81 -62.13
N VAL A 32 3.47 -4.71 -61.77
CA VAL A 32 2.86 -5.65 -62.74
C VAL A 32 1.49 -6.06 -62.22
N SER A 33 0.44 -5.81 -62.97
CA SER A 33 -0.94 -6.35 -62.87
C SER A 33 -1.18 -7.36 -64.00
N PRO A 34 -2.34 -8.04 -64.20
CA PRO A 34 -3.31 -8.66 -63.28
C PRO A 34 -3.80 -10.08 -63.70
N SER A 35 -4.55 -10.74 -62.79
CA SER A 35 -5.74 -11.65 -63.03
C SER A 35 -5.51 -13.09 -63.57
N PRO A 36 -6.50 -14.03 -63.46
CA PRO A 36 -7.76 -14.03 -62.73
C PRO A 36 -8.09 -15.37 -61.97
N SER A 37 -9.11 -15.26 -61.13
CA SER A 37 -10.19 -16.18 -60.71
C SER A 37 -10.04 -17.72 -60.84
N THR A 38 -10.29 -18.42 -59.72
CA THR A 38 -11.15 -19.64 -59.77
C THR A 38 -11.89 -19.83 -58.44
N SER A 39 -13.20 -19.96 -58.56
CA SER A 39 -14.17 -20.33 -57.54
C SER A 39 -14.09 -21.85 -57.24
N ALA A 40 -14.28 -22.25 -55.99
CA ALA A 40 -14.79 -23.60 -55.66
C ALA A 40 -15.41 -23.56 -54.25
N THR A 41 -16.71 -23.52 -54.24
CA THR A 41 -17.76 -24.39 -53.67
C THR A 41 -17.68 -24.74 -52.17
N VAL A 42 -18.76 -24.27 -51.56
CA VAL A 42 -19.38 -24.63 -50.28
C VAL A 42 -19.63 -26.14 -50.19
N THR A 43 -19.38 -26.71 -48.99
CA THR A 43 -20.11 -27.90 -48.52
C THR A 43 -20.42 -27.72 -47.05
N GLU A 44 -21.68 -27.44 -46.74
CA GLU A 44 -22.31 -27.62 -45.45
C GLU A 44 -22.40 -29.12 -45.12
N VAL A 45 -22.06 -29.50 -43.91
CA VAL A 45 -22.61 -30.69 -43.27
C VAL A 45 -23.02 -30.35 -41.84
N SER A 46 -24.32 -30.29 -41.66
CA SER A 46 -25.05 -30.24 -40.38
C SER A 46 -25.16 -31.66 -39.85
N LEU A 47 -24.90 -31.85 -38.53
CA LEU A 47 -25.55 -32.88 -37.70
C LEU A 47 -25.33 -32.61 -36.21
N ALA A 48 -26.38 -32.32 -35.50
CA ALA A 48 -26.54 -32.44 -34.04
C ALA A 48 -27.41 -33.72 -33.78
N PRO A 49 -27.73 -34.09 -32.53
CA PRO A 49 -27.04 -34.03 -31.26
C PRO A 49 -26.99 -35.41 -30.56
N ALA A 50 -26.15 -35.60 -29.57
CA ALA A 50 -26.38 -36.68 -28.55
C ALA A 50 -26.05 -36.14 -27.15
N ALA A 51 -27.09 -36.10 -26.36
CA ALA A 51 -27.04 -35.84 -24.92
C ALA A 51 -26.39 -37.01 -24.18
N GLN A 52 -25.44 -36.71 -23.32
CA GLN A 52 -25.07 -37.59 -22.22
C GLN A 52 -24.88 -36.79 -20.94
N THR A 53 -25.70 -37.15 -19.97
CA THR A 53 -25.74 -36.75 -18.58
C THR A 53 -24.41 -37.00 -17.88
N ALA A 54 -23.83 -35.98 -17.27
CA ALA A 54 -22.77 -36.09 -16.30
C ALA A 54 -23.31 -35.79 -14.89
N PRO A 55 -22.85 -36.48 -13.84
CA PRO A 55 -23.32 -36.23 -12.49
C PRO A 55 -22.69 -34.96 -11.91
N SER A 56 -23.54 -34.17 -11.26
CA SER A 56 -23.20 -33.02 -10.47
C SER A 56 -22.27 -33.40 -9.32
N ALA A 57 -21.04 -32.91 -9.33
CA ALA A 57 -20.23 -32.81 -8.13
C ALA A 57 -20.34 -31.36 -7.65
N GLN A 58 -20.96 -31.14 -6.51
CA GLN A 58 -20.90 -29.93 -5.73
C GLN A 58 -19.46 -29.76 -5.21
N PRO A 59 -18.82 -28.62 -5.37
CA PRO A 59 -17.66 -28.30 -4.55
C PRO A 59 -18.15 -27.69 -3.25
N ASP A 60 -17.88 -28.37 -2.15
CA ASP A 60 -17.92 -27.81 -0.81
C ASP A 60 -16.92 -26.65 -0.75
N ALA A 61 -17.44 -25.43 -0.73
CA ALA A 61 -16.68 -24.23 -0.44
C ALA A 61 -16.43 -24.14 1.06
N THR A 62 -15.40 -24.80 1.53
CA THR A 62 -14.74 -24.43 2.78
C THR A 62 -13.76 -23.31 2.44
N SER A 63 -14.21 -22.08 2.63
CA SER A 63 -13.34 -20.89 2.70
C SER A 63 -12.44 -21.04 3.92
N THR A 64 -11.28 -21.61 3.69
CA THR A 64 -10.17 -21.54 4.64
C THR A 64 -9.51 -20.21 4.40
N ALA A 65 -9.50 -19.33 5.41
CA ALA A 65 -8.70 -18.12 5.43
C ALA A 65 -7.27 -18.47 5.01
N ALA A 66 -6.81 -17.90 3.91
CA ALA A 66 -5.45 -18.05 3.44
C ALA A 66 -4.52 -17.34 4.42
N GLY A 67 -4.02 -18.07 5.40
CA GLY A 67 -2.78 -17.69 6.05
C GLY A 67 -1.69 -17.71 4.99
N THR A 68 -0.88 -16.67 4.92
CA THR A 68 0.27 -16.57 4.02
C THR A 68 1.10 -17.84 4.19
N ALA A 69 1.01 -18.74 3.20
CA ALA A 69 1.86 -19.91 3.18
C ALA A 69 3.30 -19.41 3.02
N PRO A 70 4.30 -20.03 3.68
CA PRO A 70 5.70 -19.71 3.45
C PRO A 70 5.97 -19.77 1.95
N THR A 71 6.78 -18.84 1.45
CA THR A 71 7.17 -18.80 0.05
C THR A 71 7.81 -20.14 -0.28
N LYS A 72 7.19 -20.93 -1.13
CA LYS A 72 7.73 -22.24 -1.55
C LYS A 72 8.56 -22.05 -2.79
N ALA A 73 9.61 -22.85 -2.94
CA ALA A 73 10.38 -22.91 -4.19
C ALA A 73 9.42 -23.02 -5.37
N GLN A 74 9.64 -22.20 -6.39
CA GLN A 74 8.77 -22.18 -7.57
C GLN A 74 9.06 -23.40 -8.43
N MET A 75 8.03 -24.13 -8.85
CA MET A 75 8.19 -25.26 -9.76
C MET A 75 8.49 -24.72 -11.17
N ILE A 76 9.74 -24.78 -11.60
CA ILE A 76 10.18 -24.39 -12.94
C ILE A 76 10.47 -25.65 -13.75
N ASP A 77 9.83 -25.78 -14.91
CA ASP A 77 9.97 -26.97 -15.77
C ASP A 77 11.40 -27.14 -16.28
N GLY A 78 11.96 -28.29 -16.02
CA GLY A 78 13.33 -28.64 -16.38
C GLY A 78 14.41 -28.26 -15.35
N GLU A 79 14.05 -27.54 -14.25
CA GLU A 79 15.02 -27.01 -13.28
C GLU A 79 14.77 -27.55 -11.86
N THR A 80 15.80 -27.51 -11.05
CA THR A 80 15.69 -27.66 -9.59
C THR A 80 15.72 -26.26 -9.01
N THR A 81 14.76 -25.91 -8.13
CA THR A 81 14.74 -24.61 -7.46
C THR A 81 14.80 -24.77 -5.95
N LEU A 82 15.55 -23.86 -5.32
CA LEU A 82 15.72 -23.76 -3.87
C LEU A 82 15.14 -22.44 -3.38
N SER A 83 14.47 -22.44 -2.23
CA SER A 83 14.05 -21.23 -1.54
C SER A 83 14.32 -21.35 -0.05
N VAL A 84 14.91 -20.32 0.55
CA VAL A 84 15.02 -20.13 1.98
C VAL A 84 13.79 -19.38 2.46
N ASP A 85 12.94 -20.03 3.24
CA ASP A 85 11.63 -19.48 3.60
C ASP A 85 11.62 -18.83 4.99
N SER A 86 12.56 -19.23 5.89
CA SER A 86 12.63 -18.69 7.26
C SER A 86 13.98 -18.88 7.94
N LEU A 87 14.29 -17.93 8.80
CA LEU A 87 15.41 -17.96 9.76
C LEU A 87 14.86 -17.90 11.20
N ALA A 88 15.39 -18.71 12.08
CA ALA A 88 15.05 -18.68 13.51
C ALA A 88 16.32 -18.76 14.38
N PRO A 89 16.66 -17.72 15.13
CA PRO A 89 15.98 -16.43 15.21
C PRO A 89 16.20 -15.56 13.95
N GLU A 90 15.30 -14.63 13.68
CA GLU A 90 15.43 -13.67 12.55
C GLU A 90 16.52 -12.62 12.79
N ILE A 91 16.80 -12.30 14.04
CA ILE A 91 17.96 -11.51 14.51
C ILE A 91 18.73 -12.42 15.45
N ILE A 92 19.98 -12.71 15.11
CA ILE A 92 20.78 -13.61 15.93
C ILE A 92 21.58 -12.84 17.00
N THR A 93 21.59 -13.36 18.21
CA THR A 93 22.40 -12.85 19.34
C THR A 93 23.45 -13.87 19.75
N SER A 94 24.41 -13.44 20.58
CA SER A 94 25.52 -14.31 21.02
C SER A 94 25.04 -15.59 21.71
N GLY A 95 25.55 -16.72 21.27
CA GLY A 95 25.28 -18.03 21.87
C GLY A 95 23.95 -18.68 21.43
N GLN A 96 23.25 -18.13 20.44
CA GLN A 96 22.07 -18.73 19.86
C GLN A 96 22.42 -19.60 18.64
N ASP A 97 21.77 -20.76 18.56
CA ASP A 97 21.80 -21.59 17.35
C ASP A 97 20.94 -20.96 16.28
N LEU A 98 21.32 -21.14 15.00
CA LEU A 98 20.58 -20.66 13.84
C LEU A 98 19.88 -21.83 13.16
N THR A 99 18.57 -21.75 13.05
CA THR A 99 17.77 -22.69 12.22
C THR A 99 17.37 -22.01 10.93
N ILE A 100 17.69 -22.67 9.82
CA ILE A 100 17.34 -22.24 8.46
C ILE A 100 16.36 -23.26 7.91
N SER A 101 15.21 -22.81 7.43
CA SER A 101 14.21 -23.69 6.80
C SER A 101 13.81 -23.15 5.45
N GLY A 102 13.49 -24.07 4.56
CA GLY A 102 13.14 -23.72 3.17
C GLY A 102 12.56 -24.90 2.40
N THR A 103 12.48 -24.73 1.11
CA THR A 103 11.88 -25.69 0.18
C THR A 103 12.79 -25.94 -1.01
N ILE A 104 12.72 -27.15 -1.57
CA ILE A 104 13.40 -27.54 -2.81
C ILE A 104 12.33 -28.14 -3.73
N ALA A 105 12.20 -27.59 -4.94
CA ALA A 105 11.28 -28.12 -5.94
C ALA A 105 12.05 -28.85 -7.06
N ASN A 106 11.57 -30.01 -7.44
CA ASN A 106 12.11 -30.78 -8.56
C ASN A 106 11.21 -30.62 -9.80
N GLY A 107 11.50 -29.63 -10.63
CA GLY A 107 10.86 -29.46 -11.95
C GLY A 107 11.49 -30.30 -13.04
N THR A 108 12.54 -31.09 -12.75
CA THR A 108 13.18 -31.97 -13.73
C THR A 108 12.34 -33.23 -13.98
N GLY A 109 12.60 -33.87 -15.12
CA GLY A 109 11.94 -35.15 -15.48
C GLY A 109 12.49 -36.38 -14.75
N GLU A 110 13.50 -36.23 -13.86
CA GLU A 110 14.20 -37.33 -13.18
C GLU A 110 14.17 -37.18 -11.66
N PRO A 111 14.18 -38.27 -10.90
CA PRO A 111 14.32 -38.20 -9.43
C PRO A 111 15.69 -37.61 -9.06
N LEU A 112 15.69 -36.70 -8.09
CA LEU A 112 16.89 -36.13 -7.49
C LEU A 112 17.30 -36.98 -6.29
N GLU A 113 18.43 -37.68 -6.40
CA GLU A 113 18.99 -38.53 -5.35
C GLU A 113 20.39 -38.07 -4.94
N GLY A 114 20.77 -38.34 -3.67
CA GLY A 114 22.09 -38.00 -3.15
C GLY A 114 22.32 -36.50 -3.10
N LEU A 115 21.28 -35.74 -2.74
CA LEU A 115 21.36 -34.30 -2.56
C LEU A 115 22.10 -33.96 -1.27
N SER A 116 22.93 -32.92 -1.34
CA SER A 116 23.57 -32.30 -0.20
C SER A 116 23.24 -30.81 -0.13
N LEU A 117 23.02 -30.32 1.08
CA LEU A 117 22.81 -28.90 1.37
C LEU A 117 24.08 -28.32 1.97
N THR A 118 24.50 -27.18 1.46
CA THR A 118 25.63 -26.39 1.99
C THR A 118 25.10 -25.02 2.39
N VAL A 119 25.49 -24.55 3.58
CA VAL A 119 25.22 -23.19 4.02
C VAL A 119 26.53 -22.46 4.22
N GLN A 120 26.62 -21.28 3.65
CA GLN A 120 27.75 -20.38 3.78
C GLN A 120 27.28 -19.03 4.35
N MET A 121 28.15 -18.37 5.12
CA MET A 121 27.92 -17.05 5.69
C MET A 121 29.13 -16.17 5.44
N GLU A 122 28.92 -14.89 5.21
CA GLU A 122 30.00 -13.92 5.10
C GLU A 122 30.84 -13.85 6.38
N ASP A 123 32.16 -13.78 6.21
CA ASP A 123 33.11 -13.66 7.34
C ASP A 123 33.09 -12.26 7.98
N SER A 124 32.66 -11.24 7.26
CA SER A 124 32.61 -9.84 7.69
C SER A 124 31.21 -9.27 7.57
N THR A 125 30.93 -8.24 8.34
CA THR A 125 29.68 -7.49 8.25
C THR A 125 29.70 -6.56 7.05
N GLU A 126 28.63 -6.55 6.24
CA GLU A 126 28.45 -5.57 5.18
C GLU A 126 28.24 -4.17 5.79
N MET A 127 28.84 -3.17 5.16
CA MET A 127 28.88 -1.80 5.67
C MET A 127 28.19 -0.79 4.77
N THR A 128 27.68 -1.24 3.62
CA THR A 128 27.03 -0.38 2.63
C THR A 128 25.67 -0.95 2.25
N VAL A 129 24.71 -0.07 2.00
CA VAL A 129 23.38 -0.47 1.51
C VAL A 129 23.52 -1.13 0.14
N THR A 130 24.25 -0.50 -0.79
CA THR A 130 24.51 -1.06 -2.12
C THR A 130 25.14 -2.47 -2.08
N GLY A 131 26.01 -2.76 -1.08
CA GLY A 131 26.57 -4.10 -0.91
C GLY A 131 25.52 -5.14 -0.54
N LEU A 132 24.54 -4.77 0.32
CA LEU A 132 23.42 -5.66 0.66
C LEU A 132 22.53 -5.94 -0.54
N GLU A 133 22.24 -4.91 -1.32
CA GLU A 133 21.41 -5.02 -2.53
C GLU A 133 22.08 -5.89 -3.60
N SER A 134 23.36 -5.59 -3.91
CA SER A 134 24.15 -6.39 -4.87
C SER A 134 24.33 -7.84 -4.42
N TRP A 135 24.36 -8.10 -3.09
CA TRP A 135 24.40 -9.46 -2.57
C TRP A 135 23.09 -10.22 -2.86
N LEU A 136 21.94 -9.63 -2.53
CA LEU A 136 20.62 -10.24 -2.79
C LEU A 136 20.31 -10.37 -4.28
N ALA A 137 20.76 -9.41 -5.09
CA ALA A 137 20.61 -9.47 -6.55
C ALA A 137 21.59 -10.45 -7.24
N GLU A 138 22.46 -11.13 -6.48
CA GLU A 138 23.53 -12.01 -7.00
C GLU A 138 24.54 -11.31 -7.93
N GLU A 139 24.65 -10.00 -7.85
CA GLU A 139 25.55 -9.18 -8.67
C GLU A 139 26.98 -9.14 -8.10
N GLN A 140 27.15 -9.48 -6.81
CA GLN A 140 28.44 -9.45 -6.12
C GLN A 140 28.70 -10.72 -5.35
N ASP A 141 29.93 -11.24 -5.46
CA ASP A 141 30.42 -12.33 -4.62
C ASP A 141 31.20 -11.78 -3.42
N SER A 142 31.04 -12.43 -2.28
CA SER A 142 31.71 -12.10 -1.02
C SER A 142 32.60 -13.25 -0.54
N ALA A 143 33.48 -12.94 0.44
CA ALA A 143 34.26 -13.96 1.11
C ALA A 143 33.37 -14.77 2.07
N MET A 144 33.05 -15.99 1.67
CA MET A 144 32.12 -16.87 2.36
C MET A 144 32.83 -17.96 3.16
N ARG A 145 32.32 -18.21 4.36
CA ARG A 145 32.71 -19.36 5.19
C ARG A 145 31.57 -20.37 5.21
N ARG A 146 31.89 -21.63 4.92
CA ARG A 146 30.95 -22.73 5.08
C ARG A 146 30.71 -23.00 6.56
N ILE A 147 29.46 -22.89 7.00
CA ILE A 147 28.99 -23.10 8.37
C ILE A 147 28.21 -24.40 8.53
N TYR A 148 27.72 -24.98 7.43
CA TYR A 148 27.04 -26.27 7.42
C TYR A 148 27.25 -27.00 6.10
N GLN A 149 27.31 -28.33 6.17
CA GLN A 149 27.19 -29.23 5.02
C GLN A 149 26.61 -30.56 5.49
N GLY A 150 25.55 -31.02 4.87
CA GLY A 150 24.90 -32.28 5.21
C GLY A 150 24.12 -32.86 4.03
N ASP A 151 23.91 -34.19 4.08
CA ASP A 151 23.12 -34.90 3.10
C ASP A 151 21.62 -34.75 3.44
N LEU A 152 20.77 -34.51 2.44
CA LEU A 152 19.31 -34.43 2.62
C LEU A 152 18.63 -35.79 2.82
N GLY A 153 19.37 -36.89 2.61
CA GLY A 153 18.99 -38.26 2.98
C GLY A 153 17.85 -38.89 2.18
N GLU A 154 17.03 -38.11 1.53
CA GLU A 154 15.82 -38.55 0.80
C GLU A 154 15.83 -38.06 -0.63
N SER A 155 15.20 -38.83 -1.53
CA SER A 155 15.04 -38.41 -2.94
C SER A 155 13.83 -37.48 -3.09
N ILE A 156 13.87 -36.62 -4.11
CA ILE A 156 12.76 -35.76 -4.51
C ILE A 156 12.29 -36.22 -5.89
N THR A 157 11.04 -36.67 -5.99
CA THR A 157 10.48 -37.15 -7.26
C THR A 157 10.14 -35.98 -8.19
N PRO A 158 10.06 -36.20 -9.53
CA PRO A 158 9.65 -35.16 -10.46
C PRO A 158 8.30 -34.55 -10.08
N GLY A 159 8.23 -33.21 -10.06
CA GLY A 159 7.03 -32.45 -9.68
C GLY A 159 6.79 -32.35 -8.16
N GLU A 160 7.70 -32.86 -7.33
CA GLU A 160 7.60 -32.78 -5.87
C GLU A 160 8.31 -31.53 -5.33
N ILE A 161 7.71 -30.91 -4.31
CA ILE A 161 8.33 -29.87 -3.47
C ILE A 161 8.58 -30.46 -2.09
N LYS A 162 9.81 -30.36 -1.62
CA LYS A 162 10.22 -30.89 -0.33
C LYS A 162 10.76 -29.79 0.58
N THR A 163 10.35 -29.82 1.86
CA THR A 163 10.87 -28.92 2.87
C THR A 163 12.18 -29.44 3.45
N PHE A 164 13.08 -28.52 3.80
CA PHE A 164 14.26 -28.81 4.61
C PHE A 164 14.30 -27.92 5.83
N SER A 165 15.00 -28.36 6.88
CA SER A 165 15.30 -27.54 8.06
C SER A 165 16.65 -27.99 8.61
N VAL A 166 17.53 -27.01 8.86
CA VAL A 166 18.88 -27.21 9.34
C VAL A 166 19.13 -26.30 10.52
N THR A 167 19.66 -26.88 11.62
CA THR A 167 20.08 -26.11 12.79
C THR A 167 21.60 -26.09 12.87
N ILE A 168 22.18 -24.91 12.92
CA ILE A 168 23.61 -24.63 12.97
C ILE A 168 23.93 -24.17 14.39
N PRO A 169 24.81 -24.88 15.12
CA PRO A 169 25.18 -24.49 16.48
C PRO A 169 25.87 -23.12 16.49
N ALA A 170 25.66 -22.35 17.54
CA ALA A 170 26.28 -21.03 17.75
C ALA A 170 27.81 -21.07 17.62
N SER A 171 28.45 -22.19 18.00
CA SER A 171 29.92 -22.38 17.92
C SER A 171 30.44 -22.39 16.47
N ASP A 172 29.59 -22.71 15.49
CA ASP A 172 29.99 -22.88 14.11
C ASP A 172 29.72 -21.60 13.28
N LEU A 173 29.06 -20.62 13.89
CA LEU A 173 28.77 -19.32 13.27
C LEU A 173 30.00 -18.40 13.38
N PRO A 174 30.46 -17.78 12.27
CA PRO A 174 31.63 -16.89 12.25
C PRO A 174 31.29 -15.49 12.78
N LEU A 175 30.56 -15.42 13.88
CA LEU A 175 30.20 -14.18 14.55
C LEU A 175 31.42 -13.71 15.35
N GLY A 176 32.10 -12.70 14.85
CA GLY A 176 33.37 -12.19 15.43
C GLY A 176 33.20 -11.37 16.70
N ASP A 177 33.95 -10.28 16.81
CA ASP A 177 33.92 -9.38 17.95
C ASP A 177 32.60 -8.55 17.94
N GLU A 178 32.17 -8.11 19.14
CA GLU A 178 30.94 -7.32 19.33
C GLU A 178 30.88 -6.04 18.46
N GLU A 179 32.04 -5.50 18.10
CA GLU A 179 32.14 -4.34 17.19
C GLU A 179 31.72 -4.64 15.77
N GLN A 180 31.65 -5.91 15.38
CA GLN A 180 31.26 -6.39 14.06
C GLN A 180 29.76 -6.76 13.96
N TRP A 181 28.92 -6.23 14.84
CA TRP A 181 27.48 -6.42 14.76
C TRP A 181 26.92 -5.90 13.43
N GLY A 182 25.78 -6.40 12.97
CA GLY A 182 25.13 -5.95 11.76
C GLY A 182 24.87 -7.07 10.76
N PRO A 183 24.52 -6.73 9.52
CA PRO A 183 24.12 -7.70 8.51
C PRO A 183 25.28 -8.51 7.94
N ARG A 184 24.95 -9.74 7.55
CA ARG A 184 25.84 -10.68 6.86
C ARG A 184 25.07 -11.42 5.77
N GLY A 185 25.66 -11.58 4.63
CA GLY A 185 25.14 -12.44 3.58
C GLY A 185 25.12 -13.91 4.01
N LEU A 186 24.06 -14.61 3.65
CA LEU A 186 23.85 -16.01 3.88
C LEU A 186 23.45 -16.67 2.57
N GLU A 187 24.19 -17.73 2.16
CA GLU A 187 23.94 -18.46 0.93
C GLU A 187 23.67 -19.93 1.26
N VAL A 188 22.59 -20.45 0.70
CA VAL A 188 22.22 -21.86 0.78
C VAL A 188 22.31 -22.46 -0.62
N THR A 189 23.03 -23.55 -0.77
CA THR A 189 23.22 -24.23 -2.04
C THR A 189 22.75 -25.67 -1.95
N VAL A 190 21.93 -26.14 -2.88
CA VAL A 190 21.62 -27.55 -3.07
C VAL A 190 22.51 -28.13 -4.17
N SER A 191 23.13 -29.28 -3.93
CA SER A 191 24.05 -29.91 -4.89
C SER A 191 23.86 -31.42 -4.96
N ARG A 192 24.25 -32.01 -6.11
CA ARG A 192 24.34 -33.46 -6.32
C ARG A 192 25.77 -33.84 -6.64
N GLY A 193 26.45 -34.44 -5.67
CA GLY A 193 27.88 -34.72 -5.76
C GLY A 193 28.71 -33.44 -5.80
N ARG A 194 29.26 -33.08 -6.99
CA ARG A 194 30.04 -31.83 -7.17
C ARG A 194 29.31 -30.77 -8.00
N ALA A 195 28.13 -31.09 -8.50
CA ALA A 195 27.35 -30.17 -9.32
C ALA A 195 26.40 -29.41 -8.39
N GLY A 196 26.50 -28.08 -8.35
CA GLY A 196 25.47 -27.20 -7.82
C GLY A 196 24.23 -27.34 -8.70
N LEU A 197 23.06 -27.46 -8.10
CA LEU A 197 21.80 -27.52 -8.80
C LEU A 197 21.09 -26.18 -8.75
N ASP A 198 21.09 -25.55 -7.56
CA ASP A 198 20.54 -24.23 -7.33
C ASP A 198 21.09 -23.63 -6.05
N GLN A 199 20.98 -22.31 -5.90
CA GLN A 199 21.34 -21.56 -4.70
C GLN A 199 20.32 -20.47 -4.41
N ASP A 200 20.25 -20.05 -3.15
CA ASP A 200 19.42 -18.94 -2.70
C ASP A 200 20.19 -18.10 -1.69
N ARG A 201 20.10 -16.78 -1.80
CA ARG A 201 20.79 -15.81 -0.96
C ARG A 201 19.80 -15.02 -0.12
N THR A 202 20.13 -14.84 1.13
CA THR A 202 19.38 -13.99 2.06
C THR A 202 20.34 -13.24 2.98
N LEU A 203 19.80 -12.46 3.91
CA LEU A 203 20.57 -11.70 4.91
C LEU A 203 20.23 -12.19 6.32
N LEU A 204 21.22 -12.16 7.20
CA LEU A 204 21.06 -12.38 8.63
C LEU A 204 21.66 -11.20 9.39
N VAL A 205 20.94 -10.65 10.35
CA VAL A 205 21.48 -9.57 11.20
C VAL A 205 21.92 -10.13 12.54
N TRP A 206 23.19 -9.87 12.87
CA TRP A 206 23.76 -10.20 14.17
C TRP A 206 23.71 -8.98 15.09
N ASP A 207 22.97 -9.11 16.21
CA ASP A 207 22.86 -8.12 17.25
C ASP A 207 23.66 -8.54 18.49
N THR A 208 24.69 -7.77 18.83
CA THR A 208 25.53 -7.98 20.02
C THR A 208 25.04 -7.20 21.24
N GLY A 209 23.98 -6.42 21.11
CA GLY A 209 23.55 -5.45 22.13
C GLY A 209 24.48 -4.25 22.24
N ALA A 210 25.28 -3.97 21.21
CA ALA A 210 26.18 -2.82 21.17
C ALA A 210 25.36 -1.52 21.33
N LYS A 211 25.90 -0.60 22.15
CA LYS A 211 25.26 0.70 22.37
C LYS A 211 25.49 1.60 21.15
N ALA A 212 24.46 1.80 20.35
CA ALA A 212 24.41 2.75 19.26
C ALA A 212 23.23 3.71 19.46
N GLY A 213 23.33 4.90 18.87
CA GLY A 213 22.17 5.80 18.74
C GLY A 213 21.13 5.14 17.84
N ARG A 214 19.85 5.21 18.22
CA ARG A 214 18.79 4.61 17.45
C ARG A 214 18.42 5.47 16.24
N SER A 215 18.16 4.81 15.11
CA SER A 215 17.48 5.43 13.99
C SER A 215 15.98 5.52 14.30
N HIS A 216 15.41 6.71 14.20
CA HIS A 216 13.99 6.94 14.40
C HIS A 216 13.25 6.71 13.08
N VAL A 217 12.37 5.71 13.03
CA VAL A 217 11.73 5.28 11.79
C VAL A 217 10.28 5.76 11.75
N THR A 218 9.93 6.43 10.64
CA THR A 218 8.56 6.77 10.29
C THR A 218 8.22 6.12 8.96
N THR A 219 7.14 5.34 8.94
CA THR A 219 6.65 4.68 7.72
C THR A 219 5.34 5.29 7.28
N LEU A 220 5.30 5.80 6.04
CA LEU A 220 4.09 6.36 5.42
C LEU A 220 3.44 5.29 4.54
N ILE A 221 2.14 5.07 4.73
CA ILE A 221 1.35 4.10 3.96
C ILE A 221 0.16 4.82 3.33
N PRO A 222 0.02 4.83 1.99
CA PRO A 222 -1.13 5.40 1.33
C PRO A 222 -2.32 4.44 1.42
N VAL A 223 -3.46 4.94 1.89
CA VAL A 223 -4.73 4.24 1.92
C VAL A 223 -5.61 4.83 0.83
N THR A 224 -5.30 4.46 -0.41
CA THR A 224 -5.86 5.03 -1.63
C THR A 224 -6.46 3.95 -2.54
N ALA A 225 -7.22 4.37 -3.54
CA ALA A 225 -7.70 3.48 -4.59
C ALA A 225 -6.55 3.04 -5.51
N SER A 226 -6.61 1.81 -6.00
CA SER A 226 -5.81 1.38 -7.14
C SER A 226 -6.44 1.83 -8.47
N THR A 227 -5.73 1.67 -9.58
CA THR A 227 -6.28 1.94 -10.93
C THR A 227 -7.49 1.04 -11.24
N SER A 228 -7.47 -0.21 -10.79
CA SER A 228 -8.61 -1.14 -10.89
C SER A 228 -9.79 -0.73 -10.01
N ASP A 229 -9.55 -0.21 -8.80
CA ASP A 229 -10.60 0.29 -7.93
C ASP A 229 -11.28 1.53 -8.52
N LEU A 230 -10.50 2.48 -9.04
CA LEU A 230 -11.05 3.65 -9.74
C LEU A 230 -11.88 3.24 -10.96
N THR A 231 -11.43 2.25 -11.70
CA THR A 231 -12.17 1.67 -12.82
C THR A 231 -13.48 1.05 -12.35
N LEU A 232 -13.47 0.22 -11.30
CA LEU A 232 -14.66 -0.39 -10.70
C LEU A 232 -15.68 0.67 -10.25
N LEU A 233 -15.22 1.71 -9.55
CA LEU A 233 -16.09 2.76 -9.03
C LEU A 233 -16.68 3.67 -10.12
N THR A 234 -16.03 3.79 -11.29
CA THR A 234 -16.34 4.81 -12.29
C THR A 234 -16.99 4.24 -13.55
N THR A 235 -16.62 3.04 -13.99
CA THR A 235 -17.00 2.47 -15.28
C THR A 235 -18.10 1.41 -15.16
N GLY A 236 -18.44 0.77 -16.28
CA GLY A 236 -19.47 -0.26 -16.38
C GLY A 236 -20.89 0.27 -16.53
N ALA A 237 -21.81 -0.58 -16.93
CA ALA A 237 -23.21 -0.24 -17.25
C ALA A 237 -24.06 0.08 -16.01
N GLU A 238 -23.69 -0.43 -14.84
CA GLU A 238 -24.38 -0.23 -13.55
C GLU A 238 -23.37 0.14 -12.47
N PRO A 239 -23.79 0.91 -11.44
CA PRO A 239 -22.97 1.14 -10.25
C PRO A 239 -22.56 -0.18 -9.60
N PRO A 240 -21.36 -0.26 -8.98
CA PRO A 240 -20.95 -1.46 -8.26
C PRO A 240 -21.89 -1.74 -7.08
N THR A 241 -22.20 -3.01 -6.87
CA THR A 241 -23.01 -3.48 -5.74
C THR A 241 -22.16 -3.60 -4.47
N ASP A 242 -22.81 -3.78 -3.32
CA ASP A 242 -22.09 -4.05 -2.06
C ASP A 242 -21.23 -5.31 -2.12
N ALA A 243 -21.63 -6.31 -2.93
CA ALA A 243 -20.83 -7.51 -3.15
C ALA A 243 -19.56 -7.21 -3.95
N ASP A 244 -19.64 -6.36 -4.98
CA ASP A 244 -18.50 -5.95 -5.80
C ASP A 244 -17.47 -5.12 -4.98
N LEU A 245 -17.94 -4.40 -3.96
CA LEU A 245 -17.11 -3.57 -3.09
C LEU A 245 -16.58 -4.30 -1.84
N ALA A 246 -16.96 -5.56 -1.61
CA ALA A 246 -16.66 -6.26 -0.36
C ALA A 246 -15.14 -6.46 -0.16
N ASP A 247 -14.44 -6.92 -1.19
CA ASP A 247 -12.99 -7.16 -1.13
C ASP A 247 -12.22 -5.84 -0.96
N LEU A 248 -12.63 -4.79 -1.67
CA LEU A 248 -12.04 -3.46 -1.53
C LEU A 248 -12.24 -2.90 -0.12
N ARG A 249 -13.45 -3.02 0.47
CA ARG A 249 -13.70 -2.61 1.86
C ARG A 249 -12.82 -3.38 2.84
N THR A 250 -12.65 -4.68 2.62
CA THR A 250 -11.80 -5.53 3.47
C THR A 250 -10.34 -5.09 3.37
N ARG A 251 -9.83 -4.88 2.16
CA ARG A 251 -8.45 -4.40 1.95
C ARG A 251 -8.21 -3.06 2.65
N ILE A 252 -9.09 -2.09 2.45
CA ILE A 252 -8.95 -0.76 3.07
C ILE A 252 -9.06 -0.84 4.60
N ALA A 253 -9.99 -1.63 5.14
CA ALA A 253 -10.11 -1.83 6.58
C ALA A 253 -8.83 -2.44 7.17
N SER A 254 -8.26 -3.46 6.51
CA SER A 254 -7.01 -4.09 6.96
C SER A 254 -5.80 -3.17 6.88
N LEU A 255 -5.74 -2.23 5.91
CA LEU A 255 -4.70 -1.20 5.88
C LEU A 255 -4.86 -0.21 7.03
N LEU A 256 -6.09 0.17 7.40
CA LEU A 256 -6.35 1.04 8.54
C LEU A 256 -5.94 0.39 9.88
N GLU A 257 -6.01 -0.93 10.00
CA GLU A 257 -5.54 -1.69 11.18
C GLU A 257 -4.02 -1.62 11.39
N LEU A 258 -3.24 -1.15 10.41
CA LEU A 258 -1.79 -0.94 10.53
C LEU A 258 -1.42 0.30 11.35
N ALA A 259 -2.39 1.16 11.67
CA ALA A 259 -2.17 2.36 12.48
C ALA A 259 -1.47 2.04 13.80
N GLY A 260 -0.53 2.88 14.18
CA GLY A 260 0.23 2.71 15.42
C GLY A 260 1.53 3.51 15.42
N ASP A 261 2.33 3.32 16.46
CA ASP A 261 3.59 4.06 16.65
C ASP A 261 4.50 3.97 15.40
N GLY A 262 4.91 5.11 14.89
CA GLY A 262 5.81 5.24 13.73
C GLY A 262 5.16 4.93 12.38
N VAL A 263 3.84 4.75 12.30
CA VAL A 263 3.10 4.60 11.04
C VAL A 263 2.21 5.80 10.81
N VAL A 264 2.30 6.40 9.64
CA VAL A 264 1.45 7.48 9.15
C VAL A 264 0.59 6.93 8.03
N LEU A 265 -0.72 6.89 8.23
CA LEU A 265 -1.68 6.49 7.20
C LEU A 265 -2.17 7.73 6.47
N ALA A 266 -1.89 7.82 5.17
CA ALA A 266 -2.36 8.90 4.31
C ALA A 266 -3.58 8.42 3.52
N VAL A 267 -4.76 8.92 3.87
CA VAL A 267 -6.04 8.34 3.47
C VAL A 267 -6.74 9.21 2.43
N ASP A 268 -7.26 8.61 1.36
CA ASP A 268 -8.16 9.27 0.40
C ASP A 268 -9.60 9.33 0.94
N PRO A 269 -10.12 10.52 1.28
CA PRO A 269 -11.49 10.66 1.80
C PRO A 269 -12.55 10.25 0.77
N ALA A 270 -12.33 10.50 -0.52
CA ALA A 270 -13.27 10.15 -1.58
C ALA A 270 -13.49 8.64 -1.68
N LEU A 271 -12.41 7.87 -1.51
CA LEU A 271 -12.47 6.41 -1.48
C LEU A 271 -13.32 5.93 -0.31
N LEU A 272 -13.06 6.44 0.90
CA LEU A 272 -13.82 6.03 2.09
C LEU A 272 -15.31 6.35 1.99
N GLU A 273 -15.66 7.53 1.47
CA GLU A 273 -17.07 7.91 1.27
C GLU A 273 -17.73 7.07 0.17
N ALA A 274 -17.01 6.75 -0.92
CA ALA A 274 -17.50 5.83 -1.95
C ALA A 274 -17.73 4.40 -1.41
N LEU A 275 -16.98 4.00 -0.38
CA LEU A 275 -17.12 2.70 0.30
C LEU A 275 -18.17 2.70 1.42
N GLY A 276 -18.82 3.85 1.67
CA GLY A 276 -19.95 3.97 2.60
C GLY A 276 -19.60 4.52 3.98
N VAL A 277 -18.46 5.19 4.14
CA VAL A 277 -18.20 6.02 5.31
C VAL A 277 -19.07 7.28 5.22
N THR A 278 -20.02 7.42 6.12
CA THR A 278 -20.99 8.50 6.15
C THR A 278 -21.00 9.17 7.52
N ARG A 279 -21.63 10.34 7.61
CA ARG A 279 -21.80 11.04 8.89
C ARG A 279 -22.48 10.16 9.95
N GLU A 280 -23.44 9.33 9.55
CA GLU A 280 -24.18 8.47 10.47
C GLU A 280 -23.29 7.33 10.97
N THR A 281 -22.51 6.71 10.08
CA THR A 281 -21.59 5.62 10.47
C THR A 281 -20.45 6.13 11.35
N VAL A 282 -19.90 7.33 11.09
CA VAL A 282 -18.88 7.97 11.93
C VAL A 282 -19.45 8.30 13.32
N ALA A 283 -20.64 8.92 13.38
CA ALA A 283 -21.28 9.22 14.65
C ALA A 283 -21.61 7.96 15.49
N ALA A 284 -21.92 6.83 14.81
CA ALA A 284 -22.18 5.55 15.47
C ALA A 284 -20.88 4.85 15.95
N ALA A 285 -19.75 5.07 15.26
CA ALA A 285 -18.45 4.50 15.62
C ALA A 285 -17.71 5.29 16.70
N THR A 286 -17.98 6.61 16.80
CA THR A 286 -17.34 7.47 17.82
C THR A 286 -17.87 7.14 19.22
N PRO A 287 -16.99 6.83 20.19
CA PRO A 287 -17.43 6.57 21.56
C PRO A 287 -18.17 7.77 22.13
N SER A 288 -19.39 7.59 22.61
CA SER A 288 -20.08 8.65 23.36
C SER A 288 -19.25 9.02 24.59
N PRO A 289 -18.99 10.30 24.86
CA PRO A 289 -18.32 10.70 26.09
C PRO A 289 -19.13 10.16 27.26
N SER A 290 -18.52 9.32 28.09
CA SER A 290 -19.12 8.87 29.35
C SER A 290 -19.59 10.11 30.13
N PRO A 291 -20.83 10.16 30.62
CA PRO A 291 -21.25 11.28 31.42
C PRO A 291 -20.32 11.41 32.63
N SER A 292 -19.58 12.51 32.69
CA SER A 292 -18.78 12.88 33.86
C SER A 292 -19.70 12.76 35.10
N PRO A 293 -19.26 12.11 36.17
CA PRO A 293 -20.05 12.09 37.39
C PRO A 293 -20.25 13.53 37.80
N SER A 294 -21.51 13.95 37.85
CA SER A 294 -21.90 15.25 38.39
C SER A 294 -21.30 15.42 39.80
N PRO A 295 -20.63 16.53 40.10
CA PRO A 295 -20.19 16.78 41.45
C PRO A 295 -21.40 16.82 42.36
N SER A 296 -21.49 15.85 43.27
CA SER A 296 -22.46 15.86 44.34
C SER A 296 -22.30 17.17 45.15
N ALA A 297 -23.36 17.94 45.22
CA ALA A 297 -23.41 19.13 46.01
C ALA A 297 -23.11 18.76 47.48
N THR A 298 -21.99 19.22 47.96
CA THR A 298 -21.62 19.17 49.40
C THR A 298 -22.44 20.24 50.09
N SER A 299 -23.40 19.81 50.91
CA SER A 299 -24.00 20.68 51.92
C SER A 299 -22.97 20.91 53.03
N GLU A 300 -22.58 22.17 53.22
CA GLU A 300 -21.89 22.61 54.42
C GLU A 300 -22.86 22.57 55.58
N GLU A 301 -22.53 21.85 56.66
CA GLU A 301 -22.90 22.20 58.01
C GLU A 301 -21.76 21.83 58.96
N ALA A 302 -21.44 22.75 59.83
CA ALA A 302 -20.27 22.87 60.65
C ALA A 302 -20.41 22.15 62.03
N ASP A 303 -19.20 21.96 62.63
CA ASP A 303 -18.87 21.80 64.05
C ASP A 303 -19.22 20.48 64.80
N ASP A 304 -18.34 19.72 65.31
CA ASP A 304 -17.60 19.85 66.57
C ASP A 304 -16.85 18.55 66.94
N GLU A 305 -15.70 18.70 67.46
CA GLU A 305 -14.76 18.02 68.34
C GLU A 305 -14.95 16.55 68.80
N ALA A 306 -13.87 15.79 68.69
CA ALA A 306 -13.33 14.75 69.57
C ALA A 306 -13.02 13.37 68.95
N ALA A 307 -11.74 13.05 68.84
CA ALA A 307 -11.17 11.69 68.75
C ALA A 307 -11.14 11.01 70.14
N PRO A 308 -10.82 9.72 70.41
CA PRO A 308 -10.03 8.81 69.60
C PRO A 308 -10.44 7.28 69.55
N THR A 309 -9.97 6.58 68.54
CA THR A 309 -9.45 5.16 68.39
C THR A 309 -9.94 4.02 69.31
N PRO A 310 -9.60 2.74 68.97
CA PRO A 310 -9.85 1.90 67.78
C PRO A 310 -10.45 0.54 68.18
N THR A 311 -10.91 -0.30 67.24
CA THR A 311 -10.80 -1.78 67.34
C THR A 311 -11.45 -2.51 66.16
N SER A 312 -10.73 -3.41 65.57
CA SER A 312 -11.08 -4.37 64.50
C SER A 312 -11.77 -5.63 65.08
N PRO A 313 -12.01 -6.67 64.23
CA PRO A 313 -13.23 -7.11 63.51
C PRO A 313 -13.89 -8.31 64.19
N PRO A 314 -14.86 -9.01 63.66
CA PRO A 314 -14.71 -10.12 62.74
C PRO A 314 -15.84 -10.39 61.71
N GLU A 315 -15.46 -11.10 60.66
CA GLU A 315 -16.25 -11.93 59.72
C GLU A 315 -17.09 -13.02 60.40
N PRO A 316 -17.79 -13.91 59.67
CA PRO A 316 -18.63 -13.88 58.48
C PRO A 316 -20.02 -14.55 58.72
N THR A 317 -20.87 -14.65 57.71
CA THR A 317 -21.65 -15.89 57.40
C THR A 317 -22.63 -15.73 56.23
N GLU A 318 -22.70 -16.78 55.45
CA GLU A 318 -23.48 -17.11 54.26
C GLU A 318 -25.03 -17.12 54.47
N THR A 319 -25.80 -17.02 53.40
CA THR A 319 -26.62 -18.11 52.84
C THR A 319 -27.84 -17.63 52.02
N SER A 320 -27.86 -18.11 50.77
CA SER A 320 -28.99 -18.67 50.00
C SER A 320 -30.31 -17.97 49.69
N SER A 321 -30.58 -17.98 48.40
CA SER A 321 -31.72 -18.56 47.68
C SER A 321 -33.02 -17.75 47.41
N ALA A 322 -33.39 -17.89 46.14
CA ALA A 322 -34.71 -18.08 45.54
C ALA A 322 -35.40 -16.91 44.80
N SER A 323 -35.53 -17.17 43.52
CA SER A 323 -36.56 -16.66 42.57
C SER A 323 -38.00 -16.93 43.08
N PRO A 324 -39.05 -16.24 42.64
CA PRO A 324 -39.67 -16.50 41.35
C PRO A 324 -40.35 -15.31 40.62
N SER A 325 -40.59 -15.53 39.34
CA SER A 325 -41.51 -14.74 38.49
C SER A 325 -43.00 -14.85 38.91
N PRO A 326 -43.84 -13.87 38.50
CA PRO A 326 -44.88 -14.25 37.55
C PRO A 326 -45.33 -13.19 36.50
N THR A 327 -45.60 -13.70 35.32
CA THR A 327 -46.70 -13.54 34.35
C THR A 327 -47.57 -12.28 34.30
N GLY A 328 -47.63 -11.67 33.09
CA GLY A 328 -48.46 -10.89 32.23
C GLY A 328 -49.70 -10.13 32.74
N PRO A 329 -50.46 -9.36 31.93
CA PRO A 329 -50.90 -9.67 30.56
C PRO A 329 -50.92 -8.53 29.53
N ALA A 330 -51.33 -8.90 28.30
CA ALA A 330 -51.43 -8.13 27.06
C ALA A 330 -52.40 -6.93 27.08
N GLY A 331 -52.10 -5.94 26.20
CA GLY A 331 -52.99 -4.83 25.90
C GLY A 331 -52.61 -4.04 24.64
N SER A 332 -53.31 -4.35 23.57
CA SER A 332 -53.86 -3.50 22.50
C SER A 332 -52.97 -2.76 21.49
N ALA A 333 -53.19 -3.06 20.24
CA ALA A 333 -52.67 -2.45 19.03
C ALA A 333 -53.19 -1.04 18.75
N GLY A 334 -52.30 -0.19 18.19
CA GLY A 334 -52.61 1.05 17.50
C GLY A 334 -51.88 1.12 16.17
N PRO A 335 -52.32 1.88 15.15
CA PRO A 335 -52.17 1.57 13.75
C PRO A 335 -50.77 1.88 13.18
N SER A 336 -50.35 1.00 12.24
CA SER A 336 -49.16 1.04 11.44
C SER A 336 -48.96 2.36 10.69
N ALA A 337 -47.85 3.01 10.94
CA ALA A 337 -47.24 3.93 9.97
C ALA A 337 -46.51 3.09 8.93
N THR A 338 -46.78 3.38 7.66
CA THR A 338 -46.20 2.74 6.46
C THR A 338 -44.69 3.00 6.46
N ALA A 339 -43.91 1.96 6.74
CA ALA A 339 -42.47 2.02 6.64
C ALA A 339 -42.08 2.03 5.17
N SER A 340 -41.22 2.98 4.80
CA SER A 340 -40.43 2.96 3.57
C SER A 340 -39.57 1.68 3.49
N PRO A 341 -39.14 1.26 2.28
CA PRO A 341 -38.46 -0.03 2.11
C PRO A 341 -37.21 -0.09 2.99
N SER A 342 -37.20 -1.11 3.82
CA SER A 342 -36.17 -1.37 4.82
C SER A 342 -34.86 -1.75 4.17
N ASP A 343 -33.81 -0.97 4.41
CA ASP A 343 -32.45 -1.46 4.39
C ASP A 343 -32.32 -2.64 5.35
N SER A 344 -31.97 -3.80 4.83
CA SER A 344 -31.81 -5.02 5.63
C SER A 344 -30.67 -4.84 6.64
N PRO A 345 -30.78 -5.35 7.88
CA PRO A 345 -29.72 -5.24 8.89
C PRO A 345 -28.38 -5.88 8.51
N SER A 346 -28.37 -6.75 7.48
CA SER A 346 -27.16 -7.35 6.91
C SER A 346 -26.31 -6.39 6.08
N ASP A 347 -26.92 -5.37 5.43
CA ASP A 347 -26.23 -4.47 4.51
C ASP A 347 -25.49 -3.35 5.25
N ARG A 348 -25.84 -3.10 6.52
CA ARG A 348 -25.17 -2.08 7.37
C ARG A 348 -23.84 -2.54 7.98
N ARG A 349 -23.54 -3.83 8.02
CA ARG A 349 -22.39 -4.39 8.74
C ARG A 349 -21.02 -4.11 8.10
N PRO A 350 -20.83 -4.23 6.79
CA PRO A 350 -19.52 -3.97 6.15
C PRO A 350 -19.10 -2.50 6.27
N ASN A 351 -20.02 -1.56 6.06
CA ASN A 351 -19.75 -0.14 6.14
C ASN A 351 -19.44 0.30 7.58
N GLN A 352 -20.08 -0.32 8.56
CA GLN A 352 -19.80 -0.05 9.98
C GLN A 352 -18.43 -0.59 10.40
N ALA A 353 -17.97 -1.73 9.84
CA ALA A 353 -16.65 -2.26 10.11
C ALA A 353 -15.55 -1.34 9.59
N LEU A 354 -15.65 -0.88 8.33
CA LEU A 354 -14.73 0.07 7.73
C LEU A 354 -14.67 1.40 8.52
N THR A 355 -15.83 1.97 8.86
CA THR A 355 -15.87 3.22 9.63
C THR A 355 -15.29 3.06 11.03
N ARG A 356 -15.50 1.90 11.68
CA ARG A 356 -14.87 1.60 12.96
C ARG A 356 -13.35 1.52 12.83
N ALA A 357 -12.84 0.81 11.82
CA ALA A 357 -11.40 0.73 11.54
C ALA A 357 -10.80 2.14 11.35
N LEU A 358 -11.48 3.04 10.64
CA LEU A 358 -11.03 4.44 10.49
C LEU A 358 -10.96 5.17 11.84
N VAL A 359 -12.00 5.11 12.65
CA VAL A 359 -12.04 5.79 13.96
C VAL A 359 -11.00 5.23 14.91
N GLU A 360 -10.83 3.90 14.92
CA GLU A 360 -9.79 3.22 15.70
C GLU A 360 -8.39 3.58 15.22
N ALA A 361 -8.15 3.65 13.92
CA ALA A 361 -6.88 4.07 13.33
C ALA A 361 -6.51 5.51 13.74
N ILE A 362 -7.45 6.45 13.65
CA ILE A 362 -7.25 7.85 14.07
C ILE A 362 -6.92 7.93 15.58
N ALA A 363 -7.51 7.06 16.40
CA ALA A 363 -7.23 7.02 17.83
C ALA A 363 -5.89 6.33 18.16
N ALA A 364 -5.40 5.46 17.30
CA ALA A 364 -4.19 4.64 17.52
C ALA A 364 -2.90 5.28 17.01
N GLY A 365 -2.94 6.17 16.01
CA GLY A 365 -1.74 6.70 15.38
C GLY A 365 -1.97 7.92 14.50
N ASP A 366 -0.96 8.23 13.68
CA ASP A 366 -0.99 9.36 12.75
C ASP A 366 -1.79 8.98 11.49
N VAL A 367 -3.02 9.48 11.38
CA VAL A 367 -3.84 9.38 10.17
C VAL A 367 -4.04 10.78 9.61
N VAL A 368 -3.71 10.98 8.33
CA VAL A 368 -3.84 12.27 7.62
C VAL A 368 -4.73 12.11 6.39
N ALA A 369 -5.51 13.13 6.08
CA ALA A 369 -6.38 13.14 4.90
C ALA A 369 -5.62 13.71 3.70
N LEU A 370 -5.57 12.97 2.60
CA LEU A 370 -5.07 13.39 1.29
C LEU A 370 -6.09 14.29 0.57
N PRO A 371 -5.68 15.04 -0.46
CA PRO A 371 -6.63 15.73 -1.33
C PRO A 371 -7.66 14.76 -1.91
N TRP A 372 -8.90 15.20 -2.09
CA TRP A 372 -10.01 14.40 -2.60
C TRP A 372 -9.64 13.61 -3.84
N THR A 373 -9.92 12.30 -3.87
CA THR A 373 -9.50 11.33 -4.87
C THR A 373 -7.98 11.14 -4.99
N ASP A 374 -7.22 11.44 -3.95
CA ASP A 374 -5.75 11.46 -4.01
C ASP A 374 -5.25 12.25 -5.24
N ALA A 375 -5.75 13.50 -5.37
CA ALA A 375 -5.51 14.32 -6.54
C ALA A 375 -4.01 14.58 -6.78
N ASP A 376 -3.56 14.45 -8.02
CA ASP A 376 -2.19 14.73 -8.44
C ASP A 376 -1.94 16.23 -8.45
N VAL A 377 -1.42 16.74 -7.33
CA VAL A 377 -1.20 18.17 -7.10
C VAL A 377 -0.25 18.77 -8.13
N ALA A 378 0.83 18.06 -8.46
CA ALA A 378 1.82 18.53 -9.43
C ALA A 378 1.19 18.63 -10.83
N ALA A 379 0.55 17.57 -11.30
CA ALA A 379 -0.09 17.58 -12.62
C ALA A 379 -1.16 18.66 -12.77
N LEU A 380 -2.01 18.86 -11.74
CA LEU A 380 -3.03 19.92 -11.77
C LEU A 380 -2.41 21.32 -11.75
N THR A 381 -1.31 21.50 -11.02
CA THR A 381 -0.55 22.76 -11.01
C THR A 381 0.06 23.05 -12.38
N HIS A 382 0.70 22.05 -13.00
CA HIS A 382 1.33 22.18 -14.31
C HIS A 382 0.31 22.49 -15.42
N LEU A 383 -0.91 21.98 -15.30
CA LEU A 383 -1.99 22.29 -16.23
C LEU A 383 -2.70 23.62 -15.93
N GLY A 384 -2.39 24.28 -14.82
CA GLY A 384 -3.09 25.49 -14.38
C GLY A 384 -4.51 25.25 -13.91
N GLU A 385 -4.84 24.03 -13.47
CA GLU A 385 -6.18 23.58 -13.03
C GLU A 385 -6.43 23.97 -11.57
N THR A 386 -6.22 25.25 -11.25
CA THR A 386 -6.30 25.78 -9.88
C THR A 386 -7.65 25.60 -9.22
N ASP A 387 -8.76 25.70 -10.00
CA ASP A 387 -10.11 25.51 -9.46
C ASP A 387 -10.37 24.04 -9.08
N LEU A 388 -9.89 23.08 -9.88
CA LEU A 388 -10.02 21.66 -9.58
C LEU A 388 -9.19 21.28 -8.35
N LEU A 389 -7.98 21.81 -8.24
CA LEU A 389 -7.11 21.60 -7.08
C LEU A 389 -7.73 22.21 -5.80
N ALA A 390 -8.22 23.45 -5.87
CA ALA A 390 -8.88 24.09 -4.74
C ALA A 390 -10.15 23.34 -4.31
N ASP A 391 -10.94 22.81 -5.27
CA ASP A 391 -12.10 21.98 -4.98
C ASP A 391 -11.71 20.67 -4.28
N ALA A 392 -10.62 20.02 -4.70
CA ALA A 392 -10.12 18.82 -4.05
C ALA A 392 -9.79 19.05 -2.57
N TYR A 393 -9.05 20.11 -2.24
CA TYR A 393 -8.75 20.46 -0.84
C TYR A 393 -9.99 20.83 -0.05
N ARG A 394 -10.88 21.64 -0.60
CA ARG A 394 -12.15 22.02 0.06
C ARG A 394 -13.01 20.79 0.37
N ARG A 395 -13.18 19.87 -0.58
CA ARG A 395 -13.92 18.61 -0.39
C ARG A 395 -13.29 17.73 0.69
N THR A 396 -11.97 17.70 0.76
CA THR A 396 -11.27 16.99 1.84
C THR A 396 -11.59 17.58 3.20
N GLU A 397 -11.54 18.91 3.34
CA GLU A 397 -11.89 19.61 4.61
C GLU A 397 -13.34 19.33 5.03
N GLU A 398 -14.27 19.20 4.08
CA GLU A 398 -15.69 18.89 4.31
C GLU A 398 -15.97 17.39 4.51
N SER A 399 -14.98 16.52 4.35
CA SER A 399 -15.14 15.06 4.34
C SER A 399 -15.42 14.44 5.70
N GLN A 400 -15.98 13.24 5.69
CA GLN A 400 -16.22 12.47 6.90
C GLN A 400 -14.91 11.98 7.54
N THR A 401 -13.82 11.83 6.79
CA THR A 401 -12.49 11.48 7.29
C THR A 401 -11.94 12.59 8.19
N VAL A 402 -12.03 13.85 7.74
CA VAL A 402 -11.64 15.02 8.56
C VAL A 402 -12.60 15.21 9.73
N ALA A 403 -13.91 15.01 9.53
CA ALA A 403 -14.90 15.06 10.61
C ALA A 403 -14.67 13.99 11.69
N ALA A 404 -14.06 12.85 11.34
CA ALA A 404 -13.63 11.81 12.28
C ALA A 404 -12.34 12.17 13.05
N GLY A 405 -11.59 13.18 12.60
CA GLY A 405 -10.41 13.71 13.31
C GLY A 405 -9.08 13.64 12.54
N ALA A 406 -9.05 13.17 11.28
CA ALA A 406 -7.83 13.17 10.47
C ALA A 406 -7.50 14.60 9.99
N PRO A 407 -6.31 15.16 10.26
CA PRO A 407 -5.91 16.48 9.78
C PRO A 407 -5.55 16.46 8.29
N THR A 408 -5.55 17.65 7.67
CA THR A 408 -5.12 17.91 6.27
C THR A 408 -3.71 18.47 6.20
N SER A 409 -2.84 18.08 7.13
CA SER A 409 -1.52 18.70 7.36
C SER A 409 -0.42 18.23 6.39
N LEU A 410 -0.70 17.23 5.56
CA LEU A 410 0.29 16.57 4.72
C LEU A 410 -0.12 16.65 3.24
N ALA A 411 0.86 16.96 2.39
CA ALA A 411 0.78 16.77 0.94
C ALA A 411 1.80 15.70 0.52
N TRP A 412 1.38 14.71 -0.26
CA TRP A 412 2.23 13.64 -0.73
C TRP A 412 2.37 13.70 -2.26
N MET A 413 3.56 14.04 -2.71
CA MET A 413 3.85 14.18 -4.14
C MET A 413 3.81 12.82 -4.84
N ALA A 414 3.31 12.81 -6.06
CA ALA A 414 3.27 11.62 -6.91
C ALA A 414 4.50 11.52 -7.82
N GLY A 415 5.22 12.62 -7.99
CA GLY A 415 6.47 12.74 -8.73
C GLY A 415 7.42 13.70 -8.05
N ASP A 416 8.45 14.12 -8.76
CA ASP A 416 9.48 15.04 -8.25
C ASP A 416 8.85 16.37 -7.82
N LEU A 417 9.40 16.93 -6.74
CA LEU A 417 8.94 18.18 -6.17
C LEU A 417 9.50 19.37 -6.93
N ASP A 418 8.65 20.36 -7.24
CA ASP A 418 9.05 21.65 -7.78
C ASP A 418 8.45 22.84 -7.02
N SER A 419 9.00 24.02 -7.27
CA SER A 419 8.59 25.26 -6.60
C SER A 419 7.16 25.65 -6.94
N ALA A 420 6.72 25.46 -8.18
CA ALA A 420 5.36 25.77 -8.60
C ALA A 420 4.33 24.92 -7.87
N THR A 421 4.62 23.62 -7.69
CA THR A 421 3.78 22.71 -6.93
C THR A 421 3.76 23.09 -5.45
N LEU A 422 4.92 23.45 -4.85
CA LEU A 422 4.98 23.93 -3.46
C LEU A 422 4.13 25.19 -3.24
N ASP A 423 4.18 26.13 -4.18
CA ASP A 423 3.43 27.39 -4.10
C ASP A 423 1.91 27.18 -4.25
N ALA A 424 1.51 26.11 -4.95
CA ALA A 424 0.10 25.77 -5.13
C ALA A 424 -0.54 25.07 -3.92
N LEU A 425 0.26 24.56 -2.97
CA LEU A 425 -0.24 23.88 -1.77
C LEU A 425 -0.90 24.88 -0.80
N PRO A 426 -2.02 24.51 -0.15
CA PRO A 426 -2.63 25.34 0.88
C PRO A 426 -1.73 25.44 2.12
N ASP A 427 -1.92 26.48 2.92
CA ASP A 427 -1.14 26.72 4.15
C ASP A 427 -1.31 25.58 5.16
N SER A 428 -2.44 24.89 5.15
CA SER A 428 -2.70 23.72 6.03
C SER A 428 -1.73 22.56 5.75
N ALA A 429 -1.30 22.36 4.50
CA ALA A 429 -0.35 21.33 4.11
C ALA A 429 1.10 21.75 4.43
N HIS A 430 1.43 21.81 5.71
CA HIS A 430 2.75 22.24 6.19
C HIS A 430 3.82 21.15 6.16
N THR A 431 3.45 19.90 5.92
CA THR A 431 4.38 18.78 5.70
C THR A 431 4.23 18.26 4.27
N VAL A 432 5.34 18.12 3.58
CA VAL A 432 5.40 17.63 2.20
C VAL A 432 6.23 16.36 2.15
N VAL A 433 5.69 15.31 1.55
CA VAL A 433 6.42 14.06 1.27
C VAL A 433 6.80 14.06 -0.20
N THR A 434 8.09 13.99 -0.49
CA THR A 434 8.60 13.91 -1.87
C THR A 434 8.57 12.49 -2.40
N ALA A 435 8.83 12.32 -3.68
CA ALA A 435 9.15 11.00 -4.21
C ALA A 435 10.41 10.43 -3.52
N PRO A 436 10.49 9.10 -3.32
CA PRO A 436 11.70 8.48 -2.78
C PRO A 436 12.93 8.81 -3.62
N GLY A 437 14.02 9.26 -2.94
CA GLY A 437 15.27 9.66 -3.62
C GLY A 437 15.30 11.08 -4.19
N ASP A 438 14.21 11.84 -4.12
CA ASP A 438 14.18 13.24 -4.51
C ASP A 438 14.99 14.11 -3.52
N LEU A 439 15.44 15.29 -3.98
CA LEU A 439 16.28 16.23 -3.23
C LEU A 439 17.54 15.54 -2.65
N PRO A 440 18.43 14.99 -3.48
CA PRO A 440 19.62 14.30 -3.03
C PRO A 440 20.53 15.20 -2.21
N VAL A 441 21.29 14.59 -1.32
CA VAL A 441 22.30 15.29 -0.49
C VAL A 441 23.44 15.77 -1.36
N GLU A 442 23.81 17.06 -1.24
CA GLU A 442 24.94 17.67 -1.97
C GLU A 442 26.27 17.58 -1.21
N GLU A 443 26.23 17.22 0.07
CA GLU A 443 27.41 17.11 0.92
C GLU A 443 28.05 15.73 0.79
N ASP A 444 29.37 15.67 0.86
CA ASP A 444 30.14 14.42 0.79
C ASP A 444 30.14 13.75 2.18
N LEU A 445 28.99 13.19 2.58
CA LEU A 445 28.80 12.54 3.86
C LEU A 445 29.21 11.05 3.80
N THR A 446 29.75 10.53 4.89
CA THR A 446 30.10 9.11 5.05
C THR A 446 29.00 8.31 5.74
N TYR A 447 27.85 8.91 5.94
CA TYR A 447 26.67 8.34 6.59
C TYR A 447 25.39 8.88 5.95
N THR A 448 24.30 8.13 6.08
CA THR A 448 22.96 8.56 5.68
C THR A 448 22.44 9.61 6.67
N PRO A 449 22.20 10.86 6.30
CA PRO A 449 21.66 11.89 7.19
C PRO A 449 20.17 11.70 7.45
N SER A 450 19.61 12.47 8.39
CA SER A 450 18.16 12.54 8.60
C SER A 450 17.44 12.89 7.30
N GLN A 451 16.34 12.17 7.05
CA GLN A 451 15.50 12.30 5.86
C GLN A 451 14.38 13.34 6.07
N VAL A 452 14.66 14.30 6.90
CA VAL A 452 13.81 15.45 7.20
C VAL A 452 14.58 16.72 6.89
N THR A 453 13.94 17.66 6.21
CA THR A 453 14.50 18.96 5.89
C THR A 453 13.39 20.01 5.89
N SER A 454 13.73 21.26 5.57
CA SER A 454 12.74 22.33 5.41
C SER A 454 12.97 23.08 4.11
N VAL A 455 11.90 23.45 3.41
CA VAL A 455 11.88 24.33 2.25
C VAL A 455 10.91 25.46 2.54
N GLY A 456 11.42 26.68 2.64
CA GLY A 456 10.61 27.79 3.14
C GLY A 456 10.11 27.54 4.56
N SER A 457 8.80 27.59 4.75
CA SER A 457 8.12 27.32 6.02
C SER A 457 7.62 25.87 6.15
N ARG A 458 7.83 25.03 5.14
CA ARG A 458 7.31 23.66 5.11
C ARG A 458 8.36 22.66 5.58
N THR A 459 7.93 21.68 6.33
CA THR A 459 8.71 20.46 6.61
C THR A 459 8.66 19.57 5.36
N VAL A 460 9.81 19.14 4.88
CA VAL A 460 9.91 18.24 3.72
C VAL A 460 10.53 16.92 4.16
N LEU A 461 9.80 15.86 3.92
CA LEU A 461 10.21 14.48 4.15
C LEU A 461 10.73 13.91 2.82
N THR A 462 11.97 13.42 2.83
CA THR A 462 12.63 12.82 1.66
C THR A 462 12.81 11.32 1.91
N PRO A 463 11.81 10.48 1.57
CA PRO A 463 11.85 9.07 1.88
C PRO A 463 13.07 8.37 1.29
N ASP A 464 13.58 7.38 2.00
CA ASP A 464 14.64 6.50 1.50
C ASP A 464 14.10 5.63 0.38
N ALA A 465 14.78 5.61 -0.76
CA ALA A 465 14.31 4.89 -1.94
C ALA A 465 14.37 3.37 -1.72
N ASN A 466 15.49 2.88 -1.23
CA ASN A 466 15.75 1.45 -1.09
C ASN A 466 14.86 0.82 -0.01
N LEU A 467 14.77 1.46 1.16
CA LEU A 467 13.84 1.02 2.21
C LEU A 467 12.38 1.09 1.77
N SER A 468 12.02 2.06 0.93
CA SER A 468 10.65 2.18 0.39
C SER A 468 10.34 1.06 -0.61
N ASP A 469 11.30 0.69 -1.45
CA ASP A 469 11.20 -0.43 -2.38
C ASP A 469 11.14 -1.77 -1.62
N ALA A 470 12.01 -1.97 -0.61
CA ALA A 470 11.99 -3.16 0.25
C ALA A 470 10.68 -3.29 1.04
N LEU A 471 10.08 -2.15 1.49
CA LEU A 471 8.76 -2.15 2.11
C LEU A 471 7.67 -2.60 1.11
N GLY A 472 7.77 -2.21 -0.16
CA GLY A 472 6.94 -2.69 -1.26
C GLY A 472 7.18 -4.15 -1.62
N GLY A 473 8.35 -4.69 -1.28
CA GLY A 473 8.77 -6.06 -1.62
C GLY A 473 9.54 -6.15 -2.91
N THR A 474 10.18 -5.06 -3.31
CA THR A 474 10.98 -4.99 -4.53
C THR A 474 12.42 -4.62 -4.16
N LEU A 475 13.37 -5.22 -4.85
CA LEU A 475 14.78 -4.83 -4.83
C LEU A 475 15.10 -4.13 -6.14
N VAL A 476 15.63 -2.92 -6.07
CA VAL A 476 16.03 -2.13 -7.24
C VAL A 476 17.52 -1.83 -7.14
N THR A 477 18.30 -2.34 -8.09
CA THR A 477 19.71 -2.04 -8.24
C THR A 477 19.96 -1.19 -9.49
N ASP A 478 21.20 -0.75 -9.72
CA ASP A 478 21.56 -0.07 -10.97
C ASP A 478 21.36 -0.95 -12.23
N GLU A 479 21.34 -2.29 -12.06
CA GLU A 479 21.33 -3.27 -13.15
C GLU A 479 19.98 -4.00 -13.28
N SER A 480 19.22 -4.15 -12.19
CA SER A 480 18.03 -4.98 -12.15
C SER A 480 16.92 -4.44 -11.24
N SER A 481 15.71 -4.99 -11.42
CA SER A 481 14.60 -4.86 -10.50
C SER A 481 13.96 -6.23 -10.34
N THR A 482 13.90 -6.74 -9.10
CA THR A 482 13.40 -8.07 -8.78
C THR A 482 12.47 -8.05 -7.58
N ASP A 483 11.50 -8.98 -7.55
CA ASP A 483 10.62 -9.15 -6.39
C ASP A 483 11.38 -9.87 -5.27
N LEU A 484 11.24 -9.36 -4.05
CA LEU A 484 11.80 -9.96 -2.84
C LEU A 484 10.84 -11.00 -2.24
N SER A 485 11.39 -12.09 -1.72
CA SER A 485 10.63 -12.98 -0.86
C SER A 485 10.18 -12.25 0.42
N GLY A 486 9.20 -12.80 1.14
CA GLY A 486 8.76 -12.25 2.42
C GLY A 486 9.89 -12.18 3.44
N LEU A 487 10.78 -13.20 3.46
CA LEU A 487 11.97 -13.23 4.28
C LEU A 487 12.97 -12.14 3.88
N ASP A 488 13.31 -12.06 2.59
CA ASP A 488 14.34 -11.12 2.12
C ASP A 488 13.92 -9.67 2.31
N ALA A 489 12.64 -9.34 2.06
CA ALA A 489 12.12 -8.01 2.33
C ALA A 489 12.25 -7.62 3.81
N THR A 490 11.90 -8.51 4.74
CA THR A 490 12.03 -8.25 6.19
C THR A 490 13.49 -8.17 6.64
N GLN A 491 14.35 -9.04 6.11
CA GLN A 491 15.76 -9.04 6.44
C GLN A 491 16.50 -7.83 5.83
N LEU A 492 16.14 -7.40 4.61
CA LEU A 492 16.71 -6.21 3.98
C LEU A 492 16.35 -4.94 4.77
N LEU A 493 15.09 -4.76 5.18
CA LEU A 493 14.68 -3.64 6.04
C LEU A 493 15.48 -3.58 7.35
N ARG A 494 15.74 -4.73 7.99
CA ARG A 494 16.59 -4.83 9.20
C ARG A 494 18.04 -4.52 8.88
N ALA A 495 18.57 -5.08 7.81
CA ALA A 495 19.96 -4.95 7.40
C ALA A 495 20.34 -3.51 7.05
N GLU A 496 19.52 -2.83 6.23
CA GLU A 496 19.78 -1.44 5.83
C GLU A 496 19.69 -0.49 7.01
N THR A 497 18.67 -0.62 7.87
CA THR A 497 18.58 0.21 9.08
C THR A 497 19.73 -0.05 10.06
N ALA A 498 20.27 -1.28 10.14
CA ALA A 498 21.47 -1.60 10.91
C ALA A 498 22.72 -0.94 10.30
N VAL A 499 22.89 -1.00 8.96
CA VAL A 499 24.00 -0.32 8.25
C VAL A 499 23.93 1.17 8.49
N MET A 500 22.76 1.81 8.28
CA MET A 500 22.58 3.23 8.53
C MET A 500 22.97 3.61 9.97
N THR A 501 22.56 2.82 10.97
CA THR A 501 22.90 3.06 12.36
C THR A 501 24.41 2.92 12.60
N ARG A 502 25.06 1.93 11.98
CA ARG A 502 26.50 1.68 12.13
C ARG A 502 27.38 2.74 11.46
N GLN A 503 26.93 3.36 10.37
CA GLN A 503 27.66 4.44 9.70
C GLN A 503 28.00 5.60 10.64
N ALA A 504 27.10 5.91 11.58
CA ALA A 504 27.32 6.96 12.57
C ALA A 504 26.63 6.61 13.91
N PRO A 505 27.19 5.69 14.70
CA PRO A 505 26.52 5.12 15.89
C PRO A 505 26.32 6.12 17.03
N ALA A 506 26.94 7.29 16.98
CA ALA A 506 26.75 8.35 17.96
C ALA A 506 25.61 9.32 17.61
N LEU A 507 25.07 9.24 16.39
CA LEU A 507 24.02 10.12 15.90
C LEU A 507 22.67 9.42 15.87
N SER A 508 21.65 10.05 16.43
CA SER A 508 20.26 9.70 16.20
C SER A 508 19.75 10.40 14.94
N ARG A 509 19.04 9.69 14.09
CA ARG A 509 18.59 10.19 12.80
C ARG A 509 17.17 9.75 12.51
N SER A 510 16.42 10.58 11.80
CA SER A 510 15.11 10.20 11.28
C SER A 510 15.23 9.53 9.93
N VAL A 511 14.69 8.33 9.83
CA VAL A 511 14.57 7.53 8.61
C VAL A 511 13.09 7.54 8.22
N VAL A 512 12.82 7.98 7.01
CA VAL A 512 11.46 8.05 6.45
C VAL A 512 11.33 7.01 5.35
N ILE A 513 10.33 6.16 5.46
CA ILE A 513 10.01 5.11 4.50
C ILE A 513 8.61 5.40 3.96
N ALA A 514 8.43 5.37 2.64
CA ALA A 514 7.15 5.68 2.01
C ALA A 514 6.75 4.59 1.03
N LEU A 515 5.70 3.84 1.36
CA LEU A 515 5.16 2.82 0.45
C LEU A 515 4.60 3.50 -0.81
N LYS A 516 4.98 3.02 -1.98
CA LYS A 516 4.44 3.55 -3.24
C LYS A 516 2.95 3.25 -3.36
N ARG A 517 2.18 4.14 -4.01
CA ARG A 517 0.74 3.95 -4.24
C ARG A 517 0.41 2.67 -5.01
N SER A 518 1.24 2.30 -6.00
CA SER A 518 1.13 1.04 -6.73
C SER A 518 1.25 -0.16 -5.82
N ASP A 519 2.21 -0.14 -4.89
CA ASP A 519 2.56 -1.26 -4.03
C ASP A 519 1.52 -1.45 -2.92
N ALA A 520 0.95 -0.35 -2.41
CA ALA A 520 -0.13 -0.38 -1.42
C ALA A 520 -1.40 -1.11 -1.93
N ALA A 521 -1.59 -1.18 -3.25
CA ALA A 521 -2.67 -1.95 -3.87
C ALA A 521 -2.36 -3.44 -4.01
N GLY A 522 -1.08 -3.79 -4.16
CA GLY A 522 -0.59 -5.15 -4.44
C GLY A 522 -0.16 -5.94 -3.20
N VAL A 523 0.33 -5.26 -2.16
CA VAL A 523 0.82 -5.92 -0.94
C VAL A 523 -0.31 -6.06 0.06
N ASP A 524 -0.53 -7.26 0.60
CA ASP A 524 -1.54 -7.48 1.62
C ASP A 524 -1.12 -6.89 2.98
N ALA A 525 -2.12 -6.48 3.79
CA ALA A 525 -1.89 -5.80 5.06
C ALA A 525 -1.12 -6.67 6.09
N LYS A 526 -1.25 -8.00 6.03
CA LYS A 526 -0.52 -8.92 6.92
C LYS A 526 0.97 -8.90 6.59
N THR A 527 1.33 -8.96 5.32
CA THR A 527 2.71 -8.84 4.84
C THR A 527 3.30 -7.49 5.24
N LEU A 528 2.56 -6.40 5.08
CA LEU A 528 2.97 -5.08 5.56
C LEU A 528 3.16 -5.06 7.09
N ALA A 529 2.26 -5.67 7.84
CA ALA A 529 2.39 -5.77 9.31
C ALA A 529 3.68 -6.51 9.73
N GLU A 530 4.06 -7.58 9.02
CA GLU A 530 5.30 -8.32 9.27
C GLU A 530 6.53 -7.45 8.96
N ARG A 531 6.54 -6.70 7.86
CA ARG A 531 7.61 -5.75 7.50
C ARG A 531 7.72 -4.60 8.51
N LEU A 532 6.60 -4.02 8.91
CA LEU A 532 6.56 -2.99 9.97
C LEU A 532 7.06 -3.53 11.32
N LYS A 533 6.70 -4.78 11.65
CA LYS A 533 7.20 -5.46 12.86
C LYS A 533 8.72 -5.61 12.80
N ALA A 534 9.29 -5.99 11.66
CA ALA A 534 10.74 -6.10 11.48
C ALA A 534 11.47 -4.78 11.82
N LEU A 535 10.91 -3.64 11.40
CA LEU A 535 11.45 -2.32 11.71
C LEU A 535 11.33 -1.96 13.20
N ARG A 536 10.22 -2.34 13.86
CA ARG A 536 9.95 -1.99 15.27
C ARG A 536 10.72 -2.86 16.27
N GLU A 537 10.94 -4.13 15.97
CA GLU A 537 11.60 -5.09 16.86
C GLU A 537 13.13 -5.03 16.82
N SER A 538 13.72 -4.30 15.89
CA SER A 538 15.16 -4.10 15.80
C SER A 538 15.65 -3.22 16.96
N SER A 539 16.71 -3.64 17.66
CA SER A 539 17.23 -2.90 18.84
C SER A 539 17.82 -1.54 18.49
N TRP A 540 18.23 -1.34 17.24
CA TRP A 540 18.84 -0.12 16.69
C TRP A 540 17.84 0.85 16.06
N THR A 541 16.56 0.53 16.05
CA THR A 541 15.49 1.40 15.57
C THR A 541 14.53 1.80 16.69
N SER A 542 13.75 2.82 16.47
CA SER A 542 12.61 3.21 17.31
C SER A 542 11.55 3.90 16.46
N PRO A 543 10.26 3.66 16.72
CA PRO A 543 9.19 4.35 15.99
C PRO A 543 9.19 5.85 16.28
N GLN A 544 8.83 6.66 15.28
CA GLN A 544 8.71 8.11 15.37
C GLN A 544 7.46 8.58 14.61
N GLY A 545 6.62 9.36 15.28
CA GLY A 545 5.40 9.93 14.67
C GLY A 545 5.66 11.23 13.90
N LEU A 546 4.68 11.64 13.10
CA LEU A 546 4.75 12.81 12.21
C LEU A 546 5.07 14.12 12.97
N GLY A 547 4.50 14.30 14.17
CA GLY A 547 4.75 15.48 14.99
C GLY A 547 6.21 15.64 15.42
N ALA A 548 6.93 14.53 15.65
CA ALA A 548 8.35 14.56 15.99
C ALA A 548 9.23 14.92 14.80
N LEU A 549 8.86 14.49 13.57
CA LEU A 549 9.55 14.89 12.33
C LEU A 549 9.46 16.39 12.09
N THR A 550 8.27 16.99 12.29
CA THR A 550 8.08 18.42 12.14
C THR A 550 8.85 19.22 13.19
N ALA A 551 8.92 18.73 14.43
CA ALA A 551 9.74 19.34 15.48
C ALA A 551 11.24 19.26 15.17
N GLU A 552 11.70 18.14 14.61
CA GLU A 552 13.10 17.99 14.18
C GLU A 552 13.48 18.98 13.07
N ALA A 553 12.64 19.14 12.05
CA ALA A 553 12.86 20.11 10.98
C ALA A 553 13.01 21.53 11.53
N ALA A 554 12.15 21.91 12.47
CA ALA A 554 12.21 23.22 13.14
C ALA A 554 13.52 23.38 13.94
N ALA A 555 13.92 22.36 14.70
CA ALA A 555 15.16 22.38 15.48
C ALA A 555 16.40 22.49 14.56
N GLN A 556 16.47 21.73 13.48
CA GLN A 556 17.56 21.81 12.50
C GLN A 556 17.69 23.20 11.88
N GLN A 557 16.56 23.85 11.64
CA GLN A 557 16.53 25.22 11.11
C GLN A 557 17.02 26.25 12.14
N GLU A 558 16.60 26.15 13.40
CA GLU A 558 17.02 27.03 14.49
C GLU A 558 18.51 26.89 14.81
N GLU A 559 19.02 25.66 14.84
CA GLU A 559 20.40 25.33 15.18
C GLU A 559 21.37 25.51 14.00
N GLY A 560 20.86 25.66 12.79
CA GLY A 560 21.67 25.73 11.56
C GLY A 560 22.39 24.42 11.24
N THR A 561 21.83 23.28 11.70
CA THR A 561 22.38 21.93 11.49
C THR A 561 21.79 21.22 10.28
N LYS A 562 20.97 21.94 9.47
CA LYS A 562 20.34 21.42 8.28
C LYS A 562 21.37 20.91 7.27
N VAL A 563 21.26 19.64 6.87
CA VAL A 563 22.06 19.07 5.80
C VAL A 563 21.68 19.70 4.46
N ARG A 564 22.69 20.05 3.67
CA ARG A 564 22.46 20.64 2.37
C ARG A 564 22.01 19.58 1.37
N ARG A 565 20.86 19.84 0.76
CA ARG A 565 20.27 19.02 -0.31
C ARG A 565 20.19 19.83 -1.59
N ALA A 566 19.94 19.16 -2.71
CA ALA A 566 19.68 19.81 -3.99
C ALA A 566 18.54 20.83 -3.86
N ASP A 567 18.68 21.94 -4.56
CA ASP A 567 17.65 22.96 -4.61
C ASP A 567 16.40 22.41 -5.31
N VAL A 568 15.23 22.80 -4.81
CA VAL A 568 13.95 22.49 -5.47
C VAL A 568 13.92 23.19 -6.82
N PRO A 569 13.76 22.47 -7.94
CA PRO A 569 13.70 23.08 -9.27
C PRO A 569 12.44 23.95 -9.42
N ASP A 570 12.48 24.89 -10.36
CA ASP A 570 11.34 25.80 -10.58
C ASP A 570 10.12 25.06 -11.16
N TRP A 571 10.35 24.08 -12.06
CA TRP A 571 9.30 23.38 -12.79
C TRP A 571 9.79 22.03 -13.31
N VAL A 572 9.09 20.92 -12.94
CA VAL A 572 9.40 19.56 -13.39
C VAL A 572 8.11 18.84 -13.76
N VAL A 573 7.92 18.54 -15.03
CA VAL A 573 6.76 17.78 -15.53
C VAL A 573 7.14 16.33 -15.76
N GLY A 574 6.43 15.41 -15.14
CA GLY A 574 6.57 13.97 -15.37
C GLY A 574 5.80 13.52 -16.62
N ASP A 575 6.38 12.56 -17.35
CA ASP A 575 5.75 11.99 -18.56
C ASP A 575 4.42 11.26 -18.26
N GLU A 576 4.23 10.84 -17.01
CA GLU A 576 3.04 10.10 -16.54
C GLU A 576 1.91 11.02 -16.07
N GLU A 577 2.10 12.33 -16.06
CA GLU A 577 1.08 13.27 -15.62
C GLU A 577 -0.17 13.24 -16.50
N VAL A 578 -1.32 13.55 -15.89
CA VAL A 578 -2.56 13.69 -16.64
C VAL A 578 -2.47 14.84 -17.64
N SER A 579 -2.91 14.61 -18.86
CA SER A 579 -2.92 15.62 -19.91
C SER A 579 -4.19 16.47 -19.91
N ALA A 580 -4.11 17.70 -20.45
CA ALA A 580 -5.28 18.56 -20.68
C ALA A 580 -6.33 17.89 -21.55
N GLY A 581 -5.91 17.01 -22.49
CA GLY A 581 -6.81 16.25 -23.36
C GLY A 581 -7.65 15.22 -22.59
N GLU A 582 -7.02 14.48 -21.66
CA GLU A 582 -7.71 13.51 -20.80
C GLU A 582 -8.70 14.18 -19.85
N LEU A 583 -8.33 15.31 -19.23
CA LEU A 583 -9.27 16.09 -18.39
C LEU A 583 -10.43 16.66 -19.22
N ALA A 584 -10.19 17.11 -20.44
CA ALA A 584 -11.26 17.58 -21.32
C ALA A 584 -12.24 16.43 -21.71
N ALA A 585 -11.73 15.22 -21.98
CA ALA A 585 -12.55 14.03 -22.23
C ALA A 585 -13.37 13.64 -20.99
N ALA A 586 -12.77 13.69 -19.81
CA ALA A 586 -13.44 13.43 -18.53
C ALA A 586 -14.56 14.44 -18.27
N ARG A 587 -14.32 15.74 -18.50
CA ARG A 587 -15.34 16.80 -18.40
C ARG A 587 -16.51 16.57 -19.36
N ALA A 588 -16.21 16.24 -20.63
CA ALA A 588 -17.25 15.94 -21.61
C ALA A 588 -18.09 14.72 -21.19
N THR A 589 -17.49 13.72 -20.57
CA THR A 589 -18.20 12.56 -20.02
C THR A 589 -19.05 12.94 -18.82
N ARG A 590 -18.53 13.73 -17.87
CA ARG A 590 -19.30 14.26 -16.74
C ARG A 590 -20.53 15.05 -17.22
N ASP A 591 -20.36 15.93 -18.20
CA ASP A 591 -21.46 16.73 -18.77
C ASP A 591 -22.51 15.84 -19.43
N TYR A 592 -22.09 14.80 -20.14
CA TYR A 592 -22.98 13.79 -20.68
C TYR A 592 -23.77 13.07 -19.58
N LEU A 593 -23.09 12.54 -18.55
CA LEU A 593 -23.74 11.88 -17.42
C LEU A 593 -24.73 12.81 -16.70
N SER A 594 -24.36 14.08 -16.49
CA SER A 594 -25.22 15.09 -15.90
C SER A 594 -26.49 15.33 -16.74
N SER A 595 -26.36 15.37 -18.06
CA SER A 595 -27.52 15.52 -18.97
C SER A 595 -28.49 14.34 -18.86
N VAL A 596 -27.96 13.11 -18.75
CA VAL A 596 -28.76 11.88 -18.59
C VAL A 596 -29.47 11.86 -17.23
N THR A 597 -28.77 12.23 -16.18
CA THR A 597 -29.32 12.18 -14.81
C THR A 597 -30.33 13.28 -14.51
N SER A 598 -30.30 14.39 -15.26
CA SER A 598 -31.24 15.50 -15.07
C SER A 598 -32.72 15.11 -15.22
N ILE A 599 -33.00 13.98 -15.86
CA ILE A 599 -34.36 13.45 -16.10
C ILE A 599 -34.73 12.30 -15.15
N LEU A 600 -33.84 11.87 -14.29
CA LEU A 600 -34.04 10.73 -13.38
C LEU A 600 -34.54 11.20 -12.02
N PRO A 601 -35.47 10.45 -11.37
CA PRO A 601 -35.91 10.75 -10.02
C PRO A 601 -34.84 10.48 -8.97
N ASP A 602 -33.94 9.52 -9.20
CA ASP A 602 -32.81 9.16 -8.36
C ASP A 602 -31.55 9.03 -9.21
N PRO A 603 -30.81 10.13 -9.41
CA PRO A 603 -29.55 10.13 -10.16
C PRO A 603 -28.48 9.24 -9.54
N GLN A 604 -28.37 9.23 -8.20
CA GLN A 604 -27.33 8.51 -7.48
C GLN A 604 -27.47 7.00 -7.65
N ALA A 605 -28.69 6.48 -7.57
CA ALA A 605 -28.95 5.06 -7.79
C ALA A 605 -28.63 4.61 -9.23
N ALA A 606 -28.69 5.54 -10.19
CA ALA A 606 -28.48 5.23 -11.60
C ALA A 606 -27.01 5.27 -12.04
N ILE A 607 -26.25 6.25 -11.57
CA ILE A 607 -24.85 6.47 -11.99
C ILE A 607 -23.82 6.28 -10.88
N GLY A 608 -24.27 6.19 -9.62
CA GLY A 608 -23.38 6.10 -8.46
C GLY A 608 -22.38 7.26 -8.43
N THR A 609 -21.13 6.96 -8.17
CA THR A 609 -20.04 7.94 -8.12
C THR A 609 -19.36 8.19 -9.48
N ALA A 610 -19.91 7.71 -10.61
CA ALA A 610 -19.31 7.94 -11.94
C ALA A 610 -19.30 9.44 -12.36
N SER A 611 -20.10 10.28 -11.70
CA SER A 611 -20.04 11.74 -11.87
C SER A 611 -18.70 12.37 -11.47
N GLU A 612 -17.92 11.67 -10.64
CA GLU A 612 -16.58 12.09 -10.18
C GLU A 612 -15.46 11.73 -11.18
N ILE A 613 -15.82 11.48 -12.43
CA ILE A 613 -14.88 11.08 -13.48
C ILE A 613 -13.73 12.07 -13.67
N VAL A 614 -13.94 13.38 -13.49
CA VAL A 614 -12.90 14.40 -13.67
C VAL A 614 -11.88 14.32 -12.54
N GLU A 615 -12.36 14.27 -11.31
CA GLU A 615 -11.56 14.17 -10.10
C GLU A 615 -10.76 12.85 -10.09
N ARG A 616 -11.40 11.75 -10.46
CA ARG A 616 -10.75 10.44 -10.54
C ARG A 616 -9.74 10.31 -11.69
N THR A 617 -9.96 11.02 -12.81
CA THR A 617 -8.96 11.09 -13.88
C THR A 617 -7.71 11.85 -13.42
N ALA A 618 -7.86 12.78 -12.50
CA ALA A 618 -6.77 13.57 -11.93
C ALA A 618 -6.09 12.90 -10.72
N SER A 619 -6.43 11.65 -10.38
CA SER A 619 -5.82 10.93 -9.26
C SER A 619 -4.36 10.56 -9.54
N ALA A 620 -3.52 10.69 -8.52
CA ALA A 620 -2.09 10.40 -8.56
C ALA A 620 -1.75 8.94 -8.91
N VAL A 621 -2.65 8.00 -8.56
CA VAL A 621 -2.43 6.56 -8.82
C VAL A 621 -2.29 6.24 -10.32
N TRP A 622 -2.87 7.06 -11.19
CA TRP A 622 -2.80 6.84 -12.65
C TRP A 622 -1.42 7.06 -13.25
N ARG A 623 -0.46 7.60 -12.50
CA ARG A 623 0.94 7.65 -12.96
C ARG A 623 1.51 6.25 -13.20
N SER A 624 0.97 5.23 -12.53
CA SER A 624 1.36 3.82 -12.76
C SER A 624 0.69 3.18 -13.98
N ASP A 625 -0.43 3.75 -14.50
CA ASP A 625 -1.18 3.22 -15.65
C ASP A 625 -1.79 4.34 -16.52
N PRO A 626 -0.96 5.14 -17.22
CA PRO A 626 -1.45 6.18 -18.12
C PRO A 626 -2.40 5.67 -19.24
N PRO A 627 -2.20 4.47 -19.85
CA PRO A 627 -3.15 3.92 -20.81
C PRO A 627 -4.53 3.63 -20.22
N GLY A 628 -4.60 3.09 -18.99
CA GLY A 628 -5.85 2.86 -18.27
C GLY A 628 -6.59 4.17 -18.02
N ARG A 629 -5.89 5.21 -17.56
CA ARG A 629 -6.42 6.57 -17.39
C ARG A 629 -7.03 7.11 -18.67
N ALA A 630 -6.32 7.02 -19.79
CA ALA A 630 -6.77 7.54 -21.08
C ALA A 630 -8.09 6.88 -21.55
N SER A 631 -8.31 5.61 -21.22
CA SER A 631 -9.53 4.86 -21.59
C SER A 631 -10.71 5.07 -20.64
N MET A 632 -10.48 5.56 -19.42
CA MET A 632 -11.48 5.62 -18.35
C MET A 632 -12.66 6.54 -18.70
N ALA A 633 -12.40 7.71 -19.31
CA ALA A 633 -13.43 8.66 -19.66
C ALA A 633 -14.44 8.09 -20.67
N GLU A 634 -14.00 7.32 -21.66
CA GLU A 634 -14.90 6.67 -22.64
C GLU A 634 -15.66 5.52 -21.96
N SER A 635 -14.98 4.69 -21.17
CA SER A 635 -15.59 3.57 -20.45
C SER A 635 -16.69 4.04 -19.47
N ALA A 636 -16.50 5.18 -18.80
CA ALA A 636 -17.50 5.76 -17.90
C ALA A 636 -18.79 6.18 -18.64
N ARG A 637 -18.73 6.47 -19.94
CA ARG A 637 -19.92 6.81 -20.75
C ARG A 637 -20.88 5.63 -20.92
N GLU A 638 -20.40 4.39 -20.78
CA GLU A 638 -21.24 3.19 -20.86
C GLU A 638 -22.40 3.26 -19.88
N ARG A 639 -22.17 3.78 -18.66
CA ARG A 639 -23.20 3.93 -17.63
C ARG A 639 -24.33 4.84 -18.09
N GLY A 640 -24.02 6.00 -18.65
CA GLY A 640 -25.03 6.90 -19.21
C GLY A 640 -25.75 6.27 -20.42
N THR A 641 -25.05 5.51 -21.24
CA THR A 641 -25.64 4.79 -22.39
C THR A 641 -26.59 3.69 -21.92
N ALA A 642 -26.25 2.95 -20.88
CA ALA A 642 -27.12 1.94 -20.29
C ALA A 642 -28.42 2.57 -19.72
N VAL A 643 -28.31 3.71 -19.05
CA VAL A 643 -29.46 4.45 -18.54
C VAL A 643 -30.35 4.93 -19.68
N THR A 644 -29.77 5.58 -20.71
CA THR A 644 -30.56 6.10 -21.87
C THR A 644 -31.19 4.99 -22.67
N GLY A 645 -30.56 3.82 -22.77
CA GLY A 645 -31.10 2.64 -23.45
C GLY A 645 -32.36 2.06 -22.78
N ARG A 646 -32.58 2.36 -21.51
CA ARG A 646 -33.79 1.97 -20.74
C ARG A 646 -34.93 3.00 -20.85
N LEU A 647 -34.66 4.21 -21.38
CA LEU A 647 -35.65 5.27 -21.47
C LEU A 647 -36.51 5.08 -22.73
N THR A 648 -37.82 5.08 -22.56
CA THR A 648 -38.77 4.99 -23.65
C THR A 648 -39.62 6.27 -23.72
N ALA A 649 -39.61 6.94 -24.86
CA ALA A 649 -40.49 8.07 -25.06
C ALA A 649 -41.95 7.58 -25.19
N VAL A 650 -42.81 8.01 -24.29
CA VAL A 650 -44.25 7.73 -24.40
C VAL A 650 -44.81 8.56 -25.55
N PRO A 651 -45.38 7.95 -26.60
CA PRO A 651 -45.94 8.70 -27.73
C PRO A 651 -47.04 9.63 -27.20
N SER A 652 -46.82 10.94 -27.36
CA SER A 652 -47.84 11.94 -27.04
C SER A 652 -48.90 12.01 -28.13
N ARG A 653 -50.12 12.39 -27.75
CA ARG A 653 -51.15 12.71 -28.73
C ARG A 653 -50.68 13.89 -29.59
N THR A 654 -51.10 13.95 -30.85
CA THR A 654 -50.81 15.06 -31.75
C THR A 654 -51.23 16.38 -31.06
N ILE A 655 -50.29 17.28 -30.82
CA ILE A 655 -50.53 18.59 -30.26
C ILE A 655 -50.49 19.59 -31.43
N ASN A 656 -51.59 20.27 -31.68
CA ASN A 656 -51.63 21.37 -32.64
C ASN A 656 -51.09 22.64 -31.99
N LEU A 657 -49.92 23.09 -32.43
CA LEU A 657 -49.31 24.33 -31.98
C LEU A 657 -49.93 25.51 -32.71
N ILE A 658 -50.54 26.42 -32.01
CA ILE A 658 -51.15 27.66 -32.55
C ILE A 658 -50.16 28.85 -32.40
N ALA A 659 -49.09 28.67 -31.62
CA ALA A 659 -48.07 29.69 -31.34
C ALA A 659 -46.74 29.34 -32.04
N SER A 660 -45.94 30.38 -32.34
CA SER A 660 -44.60 30.22 -32.92
C SER A 660 -43.58 29.59 -31.97
N GLU A 661 -43.85 29.59 -30.64
CA GLU A 661 -43.04 28.96 -29.60
C GLU A 661 -43.96 28.33 -28.56
N ALA A 662 -43.68 27.10 -28.16
CA ALA A 662 -44.37 26.43 -27.06
C ALA A 662 -43.48 25.36 -26.42
N ASN A 663 -43.51 25.26 -25.11
CA ASN A 663 -42.90 24.16 -24.37
C ASN A 663 -43.79 22.92 -24.48
N LEU A 664 -43.26 21.87 -25.12
CA LEU A 664 -43.96 20.60 -25.26
C LEU A 664 -43.59 19.70 -24.07
N PRO A 665 -44.55 19.24 -23.27
CA PRO A 665 -44.28 18.25 -22.26
C PRO A 665 -44.01 16.88 -22.92
N VAL A 666 -42.81 16.39 -22.80
CA VAL A 666 -42.43 15.01 -23.19
C VAL A 666 -42.48 14.14 -21.95
N ARG A 667 -43.22 13.03 -21.99
CA ARG A 667 -43.24 12.04 -20.91
C ARG A 667 -42.29 10.90 -21.29
N ILE A 668 -41.35 10.62 -20.39
CA ILE A 668 -40.39 9.51 -20.49
C ILE A 668 -40.74 8.51 -19.41
N THR A 669 -40.72 7.22 -19.71
CA THR A 669 -40.90 6.11 -18.78
C THR A 669 -39.78 5.08 -18.98
#